data_6ea556fd241bd7c2f9d19d0630679aaa
#
_entry.id   6ea556fd241bd7c2f9d19d0630679aaa
#
_cell.length_a   1.000
_cell.length_b   1.000
_cell.length_c   1.000
_cell.angle_alpha   90.00
_cell.angle_beta   90.00
_cell.angle_gamma   90.00
#
_symmetry.space_group_name_H-M   'P 1'
#
loop_
_entity.id
_entity.type
_entity.pdbx_description
1 polymer ?
#
loop_
_entity_poly.entity_id
_entity_poly.type
_entity_poly.pdbx_seq_one_letter_code
_entity_poly.pdbx_strand_id
1 'polypeptide(L)'
;MTLELETRNGQNEGVMVKGNAIAGTAKARAFEVLGWQQAYAAGPAVCGGKGYNLGRLDRYGFRVPRGGTIPAGWYTAMLNVAPEPALSFLRSVPGEAATQPAVLRALDEIRYELENAQLPAHMHSALAEFLATQGLTGATVSVRSSATAEDSARASFAGIHRSILGVRGMEAVSRAVLQCYASLWTPQALAYRRRMNFADDQVQCAAAICEMVRAEGEDEPHTAGVGFTFDPVSGRRDLVVIDAAPGLGEAVVSGRVDPQRIVFRNVKGKLVLDSRSAGPALLPPPRERELATLLMRLHWAFGDGQDPQDVEWAFDGRDIWILQVRPATNVRRFLPAPVSALPRHWSTANIKDAVPGVVCALSWSSLKDAVDAIAFGAATSTGYEIAAGAELVRRFEGRGYFELTLMQWVMYDALGIMPAELVKSIGGHQPEIPVPGDPKKGKDGRRRSMAMLRLLRRLLGIEKELARIVGGRNERLRKLAALDVTTLRPGDIAALFGTLEFGHDSLDTATGLANSAEGPWELALESVLKPVFGEQSRPLMGRLLAGTGSVTSAEHGYAIFELAAAARADRAALNWLYSGARATEWVELPADSKFRRQLEEFLAEYGHRAVYEADHLNPRWAEDPTYILEQVRFLLANPHAPNPREGAQRVREAAEGEVRTAA
;
A
#
# COMPACT_ATOMS: atom_id res chain seq x y z
N MET A 1 -29.03 -14.81 15.08
CA MET A 1 -29.98 -14.24 14.11
C MET A 1 -29.18 -14.05 12.81
N THR A 2 -29.28 -15.04 11.95
CA THR A 2 -28.57 -15.16 10.68
C THR A 2 -29.23 -14.22 9.68
N LEU A 3 -28.51 -13.24 9.17
CA LEU A 3 -28.96 -12.37 8.08
C LEU A 3 -28.39 -12.93 6.78
N GLU A 4 -29.27 -13.53 6.00
CA GLU A 4 -29.05 -13.83 4.59
C GLU A 4 -29.02 -12.50 3.81
N LEU A 5 -27.95 -12.27 3.07
CA LEU A 5 -27.84 -11.16 2.14
C LEU A 5 -28.46 -11.54 0.79
N GLU A 6 -29.68 -11.12 0.56
CA GLU A 6 -30.27 -11.10 -0.79
C GLU A 6 -29.53 -10.06 -1.66
N THR A 7 -28.96 -10.55 -2.74
CA THR A 7 -28.38 -9.71 -3.79
C THR A 7 -29.51 -9.02 -4.58
N ARG A 8 -29.74 -7.75 -4.34
CA ARG A 8 -30.53 -6.90 -5.23
C ARG A 8 -29.67 -6.38 -6.38
N ASN A 9 -29.96 -6.85 -7.57
CA ASN A 9 -29.52 -6.26 -8.84
C ASN A 9 -29.99 -4.80 -8.94
N GLY A 10 -29.08 -3.86 -8.77
CA GLY A 10 -29.27 -2.46 -9.10
C GLY A 10 -28.83 -2.21 -10.54
N GLN A 11 -29.76 -2.00 -11.44
CA GLN A 11 -29.54 -1.51 -12.79
C GLN A 11 -28.97 -0.09 -12.71
N ASN A 12 -27.69 0.07 -13.12
CA ASN A 12 -27.15 1.38 -13.46
C ASN A 12 -27.52 1.68 -14.91
N GLU A 13 -28.45 2.61 -15.11
CA GLU A 13 -28.70 3.23 -16.41
C GLU A 13 -27.50 4.12 -16.78
N GLY A 14 -26.56 3.55 -17.55
CA GLY A 14 -25.47 4.28 -18.18
C GLY A 14 -26.00 5.13 -19.33
N VAL A 15 -25.67 6.40 -19.32
CA VAL A 15 -25.87 7.34 -20.41
C VAL A 15 -25.28 6.78 -21.71
N MET A 16 -26.14 6.41 -22.65
CA MET A 16 -25.75 5.96 -24.00
C MET A 16 -25.26 7.16 -24.82
N VAL A 17 -23.93 7.32 -24.91
CA VAL A 17 -23.32 8.14 -25.96
C VAL A 17 -23.33 7.32 -27.25
N LYS A 18 -24.02 7.82 -28.26
CA LYS A 18 -24.13 7.20 -29.59
C LYS A 18 -22.74 6.98 -30.20
N GLY A 19 -22.29 5.72 -30.22
CA GLY A 19 -21.02 5.28 -30.82
C GLY A 19 -21.25 4.48 -32.08
N ASN A 20 -21.31 5.12 -33.22
CA ASN A 20 -21.34 4.46 -34.54
C ASN A 20 -20.03 4.64 -35.37
N ALA A 21 -18.91 5.05 -34.72
CA ALA A 21 -17.59 5.18 -35.37
C ALA A 21 -16.48 4.33 -34.75
N ILE A 22 -16.74 3.52 -33.70
CA ILE A 22 -15.70 2.86 -32.90
C ILE A 22 -15.49 1.38 -33.27
N ALA A 23 -16.42 0.74 -33.95
CA ALA A 23 -16.31 -0.71 -34.27
C ALA A 23 -15.24 -1.07 -35.32
N GLY A 24 -14.90 -0.16 -36.24
CA GLY A 24 -13.85 -0.37 -37.26
C GLY A 24 -12.43 -0.19 -36.71
N THR A 25 -12.24 0.75 -35.77
CA THR A 25 -10.94 1.07 -35.14
C THR A 25 -10.57 0.09 -34.02
N ALA A 26 -11.54 -0.53 -33.36
CA ALA A 26 -11.27 -1.54 -32.32
C ALA A 26 -10.71 -2.85 -32.85
N LYS A 27 -11.17 -3.31 -34.06
CA LYS A 27 -10.65 -4.52 -34.69
C LYS A 27 -9.24 -4.35 -35.28
N ALA A 28 -8.88 -3.18 -35.77
CA ALA A 28 -7.53 -2.87 -36.24
C ALA A 28 -6.51 -2.80 -35.10
N ARG A 29 -6.89 -2.29 -33.92
CA ARG A 29 -6.03 -2.22 -32.72
C ARG A 29 -5.79 -3.56 -32.01
N ALA A 30 -6.57 -4.59 -32.28
CA ALA A 30 -6.45 -5.89 -31.59
C ALA A 30 -5.15 -6.64 -31.94
N PHE A 31 -4.47 -6.26 -33.03
CA PHE A 31 -3.24 -6.88 -33.51
C PHE A 31 -2.04 -5.93 -33.55
N GLU A 32 -2.14 -4.76 -32.97
CA GLU A 32 -1.03 -3.81 -32.81
C GLU A 32 -0.09 -4.27 -31.69
N VAL A 33 1.24 -4.19 -31.92
CA VAL A 33 2.23 -4.43 -30.86
C VAL A 33 2.38 -3.16 -30.05
N LEU A 34 2.25 -3.25 -28.75
CA LEU A 34 2.13 -2.12 -27.83
C LEU A 34 3.49 -1.72 -27.25
N GLY A 35 3.91 -0.46 -27.39
CA GLY A 35 5.02 0.10 -26.62
C GLY A 35 4.69 0.20 -25.13
N TRP A 36 5.66 0.49 -24.26
CA TRP A 36 5.46 0.43 -22.81
C TRP A 36 4.32 1.32 -22.30
N GLN A 37 4.18 2.55 -22.80
CA GLN A 37 3.09 3.44 -22.40
C GLN A 37 1.71 2.90 -22.79
N GLN A 38 1.62 2.31 -24.00
CA GLN A 38 0.39 1.68 -24.46
C GLN A 38 0.11 0.40 -23.67
N ALA A 39 1.13 -0.39 -23.33
CA ALA A 39 1.00 -1.59 -22.51
C ALA A 39 0.49 -1.27 -21.10
N TYR A 40 0.96 -0.17 -20.51
CA TYR A 40 0.40 0.33 -19.23
C TYR A 40 -1.09 0.67 -19.35
N ALA A 41 -1.48 1.38 -20.40
CA ALA A 41 -2.87 1.77 -20.62
C ALA A 41 -3.79 0.58 -20.92
N ALA A 42 -3.28 -0.44 -21.62
CA ALA A 42 -4.04 -1.64 -21.99
C ALA A 42 -4.26 -2.62 -20.81
N GLY A 43 -3.41 -2.59 -19.81
CA GLY A 43 -3.56 -3.39 -18.60
C GLY A 43 -3.08 -4.85 -18.71
N PRO A 44 -3.08 -5.58 -17.55
CA PRO A 44 -2.50 -6.92 -17.47
C PRO A 44 -3.31 -8.00 -18.21
N ALA A 45 -4.61 -7.80 -18.41
CA ALA A 45 -5.45 -8.72 -19.18
C ALA A 45 -5.05 -8.79 -20.66
N VAL A 46 -4.45 -7.72 -21.20
CA VAL A 46 -4.00 -7.63 -22.60
C VAL A 46 -2.50 -7.95 -22.72
N CYS A 47 -1.69 -7.43 -21.80
CA CYS A 47 -0.23 -7.46 -21.90
C CYS A 47 0.43 -8.57 -21.06
N GLY A 48 -0.35 -9.31 -20.27
CA GLY A 48 0.17 -10.21 -19.26
C GLY A 48 0.90 -9.47 -18.14
N GLY A 49 1.33 -10.18 -17.10
CA GLY A 49 1.97 -9.57 -15.93
C GLY A 49 3.29 -8.87 -16.25
N LYS A 50 4.21 -9.54 -16.97
CA LYS A 50 5.53 -8.96 -17.30
C LYS A 50 5.43 -7.73 -18.19
N GLY A 51 4.64 -7.80 -19.28
CA GLY A 51 4.47 -6.67 -20.19
C GLY A 51 3.84 -5.46 -19.52
N TYR A 52 2.81 -5.68 -18.73
CA TYR A 52 2.16 -4.63 -17.96
C TYR A 52 3.09 -4.01 -16.92
N ASN A 53 3.86 -4.82 -16.17
CA ASN A 53 4.78 -4.32 -15.16
C ASN A 53 5.95 -3.52 -15.77
N LEU A 54 6.45 -3.92 -16.96
CA LEU A 54 7.42 -3.10 -17.69
C LEU A 54 6.82 -1.75 -18.12
N GLY A 55 5.57 -1.72 -18.56
CA GLY A 55 4.84 -0.50 -18.83
C GLY A 55 4.65 0.39 -17.59
N ARG A 56 4.39 -0.21 -16.42
CA ARG A 56 4.33 0.52 -15.14
C ARG A 56 5.70 1.10 -14.77
N LEU A 57 6.77 0.33 -14.92
CA LEU A 57 8.13 0.77 -14.65
C LEU A 57 8.49 1.99 -15.50
N ASP A 58 8.24 1.94 -16.81
CA ASP A 58 8.45 3.06 -17.74
C ASP A 58 7.62 4.28 -17.32
N ARG A 59 6.33 4.08 -17.06
CA ARG A 59 5.41 5.15 -16.63
C ARG A 59 5.84 5.83 -15.33
N TYR A 60 6.45 5.08 -14.41
CA TYR A 60 6.91 5.58 -13.11
C TYR A 60 8.33 6.17 -13.16
N GLY A 61 8.95 6.23 -14.36
CA GLY A 61 10.25 6.83 -14.58
C GLY A 61 11.43 5.95 -14.14
N PHE A 62 11.24 4.64 -14.05
CA PHE A 62 12.35 3.70 -13.92
C PHE A 62 12.96 3.42 -15.28
N ARG A 63 14.27 3.23 -15.32
CA ARG A 63 14.96 2.91 -16.56
C ARG A 63 14.70 1.45 -16.95
N VAL A 64 13.99 1.24 -18.05
CA VAL A 64 13.70 -0.06 -18.65
C VAL A 64 14.27 -0.16 -20.05
N PRO A 65 14.67 -1.33 -20.55
CA PRO A 65 15.10 -1.50 -21.93
C PRO A 65 14.01 -1.08 -22.94
N ARG A 66 14.42 -0.60 -24.12
CA ARG A 66 13.47 -0.34 -25.20
C ARG A 66 12.72 -1.61 -25.54
N GLY A 67 11.43 -1.49 -25.88
CA GLY A 67 10.62 -2.65 -26.20
C GLY A 67 9.13 -2.41 -26.11
N GLY A 68 8.40 -3.50 -25.98
CA GLY A 68 6.95 -3.49 -25.91
C GLY A 68 6.38 -4.89 -25.76
N THR A 69 5.06 -4.98 -25.92
CA THR A 69 4.31 -6.22 -25.70
C THR A 69 3.45 -6.57 -26.90
N ILE A 70 3.53 -7.80 -27.35
CA ILE A 70 2.55 -8.43 -28.22
C ILE A 70 1.33 -8.81 -27.36
N PRO A 71 0.12 -8.32 -27.69
CA PRO A 71 -1.09 -8.60 -26.93
C PRO A 71 -1.45 -10.08 -26.85
N ALA A 72 -2.09 -10.50 -25.77
CA ALA A 72 -2.56 -11.87 -25.56
C ALA A 72 -3.56 -12.37 -26.63
N GLY A 73 -4.26 -11.44 -27.30
CA GLY A 73 -5.14 -11.75 -28.44
C GLY A 73 -4.42 -12.45 -29.60
N TRP A 74 -3.11 -12.22 -29.78
CA TRP A 74 -2.33 -12.96 -30.79
C TRP A 74 -2.22 -14.45 -30.47
N TYR A 75 -1.99 -14.78 -29.20
CA TYR A 75 -1.96 -16.17 -28.74
C TYR A 75 -3.28 -16.86 -29.02
N THR A 76 -4.41 -16.20 -28.70
CA THR A 76 -5.74 -16.76 -28.95
C THR A 76 -5.96 -17.02 -30.45
N ALA A 77 -5.52 -16.13 -31.33
CA ALA A 77 -5.60 -16.32 -32.76
C ALA A 77 -4.66 -17.44 -33.27
N MET A 78 -3.45 -17.54 -32.72
CA MET A 78 -2.48 -18.58 -33.06
C MET A 78 -2.88 -19.97 -32.53
N LEU A 79 -3.66 -20.06 -31.45
CA LEU A 79 -4.11 -21.34 -30.93
C LEU A 79 -5.01 -22.11 -31.91
N ASN A 80 -5.56 -21.43 -32.91
CA ASN A 80 -6.36 -22.09 -33.99
C ASN A 80 -5.55 -23.08 -34.83
N VAL A 81 -4.23 -23.06 -34.82
CA VAL A 81 -3.39 -24.06 -35.50
C VAL A 81 -3.28 -25.37 -34.71
N ALA A 82 -3.57 -25.33 -33.41
CA ALA A 82 -3.49 -26.50 -32.54
C ALA A 82 -4.64 -27.47 -32.82
N PRO A 83 -4.37 -28.80 -32.78
CA PRO A 83 -5.38 -29.81 -33.05
C PRO A 83 -6.51 -29.81 -32.04
N GLU A 84 -7.75 -29.55 -32.46
CA GLU A 84 -8.92 -29.53 -31.59
C GLU A 84 -9.13 -30.83 -30.80
N PRO A 85 -8.86 -32.04 -31.33
CA PRO A 85 -8.93 -33.26 -30.54
C PRO A 85 -7.99 -33.27 -29.34
N ALA A 86 -6.75 -32.76 -29.49
CA ALA A 86 -5.78 -32.65 -28.41
C ALA A 86 -6.21 -31.61 -27.37
N LEU A 87 -6.69 -30.45 -27.82
CA LEU A 87 -7.23 -29.39 -26.94
C LEU A 87 -8.43 -29.88 -26.14
N SER A 88 -9.40 -30.51 -26.79
CA SER A 88 -10.60 -31.07 -26.17
C SER A 88 -10.27 -32.16 -25.14
N PHE A 89 -9.33 -33.06 -25.48
CA PHE A 89 -8.85 -34.06 -24.55
C PHE A 89 -8.27 -33.44 -23.26
N LEU A 90 -7.37 -32.46 -23.42
CA LEU A 90 -6.69 -31.82 -22.28
C LEU A 90 -7.64 -31.04 -21.36
N ARG A 91 -8.75 -30.50 -21.85
CA ARG A 91 -9.75 -29.80 -21.04
C ARG A 91 -10.29 -30.65 -19.86
N SER A 92 -10.39 -31.96 -20.07
CA SER A 92 -10.89 -32.90 -19.06
C SER A 92 -9.81 -33.51 -18.16
N VAL A 93 -8.52 -33.26 -18.44
CA VAL A 93 -7.40 -33.88 -17.73
C VAL A 93 -7.14 -33.22 -16.39
N PRO A 94 -7.13 -33.99 -15.26
CA PRO A 94 -6.73 -33.47 -13.97
C PRO A 94 -5.22 -33.23 -13.90
N GLY A 95 -4.78 -32.34 -13.01
CA GLY A 95 -3.36 -31.94 -12.88
C GLY A 95 -2.41 -33.09 -12.56
N GLU A 96 -2.86 -34.06 -11.81
CA GLU A 96 -2.10 -35.27 -11.43
C GLU A 96 -1.78 -36.19 -12.62
N ALA A 97 -2.57 -36.09 -13.68
CA ALA A 97 -2.37 -36.85 -14.89
C ALA A 97 -1.44 -36.18 -15.92
N ALA A 98 -0.90 -34.99 -15.64
CA ALA A 98 -0.10 -34.21 -16.56
C ALA A 98 1.15 -34.94 -17.10
N THR A 99 1.63 -35.98 -16.44
CA THR A 99 2.78 -36.80 -16.86
C THR A 99 2.39 -38.12 -17.50
N GLN A 100 1.10 -38.38 -17.68
CA GLN A 100 0.67 -39.63 -18.36
C GLN A 100 1.02 -39.60 -19.86
N PRO A 101 1.40 -40.75 -20.46
CA PRO A 101 1.85 -40.82 -21.86
C PRO A 101 0.87 -40.24 -22.88
N ALA A 102 -0.44 -40.40 -22.69
CA ALA A 102 -1.45 -39.84 -23.57
C ALA A 102 -1.51 -38.31 -23.47
N VAL A 103 -1.38 -37.76 -22.25
CA VAL A 103 -1.37 -36.32 -21.99
C VAL A 103 -0.09 -35.69 -22.55
N LEU A 104 1.07 -36.34 -22.36
CA LEU A 104 2.34 -35.88 -22.90
C LEU A 104 2.27 -35.78 -24.43
N ARG A 105 1.72 -36.82 -25.10
CA ARG A 105 1.53 -36.79 -26.58
C ARG A 105 0.66 -35.64 -27.05
N ALA A 106 -0.48 -35.40 -26.39
CA ALA A 106 -1.37 -34.30 -26.73
C ALA A 106 -0.71 -32.92 -26.53
N LEU A 107 0.06 -32.77 -25.43
CA LEU A 107 0.83 -31.56 -25.19
C LEU A 107 1.95 -31.35 -26.19
N ASP A 108 2.65 -32.41 -26.59
CA ASP A 108 3.71 -32.37 -27.60
C ASP A 108 3.16 -32.00 -28.97
N GLU A 109 2.01 -32.54 -29.36
CA GLU A 109 1.32 -32.23 -30.61
C GLU A 109 0.95 -30.75 -30.69
N ILE A 110 0.34 -30.19 -29.64
CA ILE A 110 0.00 -28.75 -29.59
C ILE A 110 1.26 -27.89 -29.67
N ARG A 111 2.31 -28.24 -28.93
CA ARG A 111 3.57 -27.48 -28.95
C ARG A 111 4.22 -27.53 -30.35
N TYR A 112 4.26 -28.70 -30.95
CA TYR A 112 4.82 -28.89 -32.28
C TYR A 112 4.14 -28.00 -33.32
N GLU A 113 2.81 -27.99 -33.34
CA GLU A 113 2.04 -27.16 -34.28
C GLU A 113 2.26 -25.66 -34.03
N LEU A 114 2.27 -25.21 -32.78
CA LEU A 114 2.55 -23.82 -32.45
C LEU A 114 3.98 -23.39 -32.81
N GLU A 115 4.99 -24.19 -32.50
CA GLU A 115 6.41 -23.87 -32.78
C GLU A 115 6.75 -23.85 -34.28
N ASN A 116 6.04 -24.63 -35.07
CA ASN A 116 6.24 -24.72 -36.53
C ASN A 116 5.27 -23.85 -37.34
N ALA A 117 4.34 -23.18 -36.69
CA ALA A 117 3.43 -22.25 -37.36
C ALA A 117 4.17 -21.02 -37.92
N GLN A 118 3.50 -20.33 -38.83
CA GLN A 118 3.94 -19.00 -39.29
C GLN A 118 2.98 -17.93 -38.79
N LEU A 119 3.51 -16.77 -38.41
CA LEU A 119 2.67 -15.63 -38.08
C LEU A 119 1.87 -15.21 -39.35
N PRO A 120 0.56 -14.99 -39.23
CA PRO A 120 -0.24 -14.40 -40.30
C PRO A 120 0.37 -13.08 -40.80
N ALA A 121 0.22 -12.78 -42.08
CA ALA A 121 0.86 -11.63 -42.74
C ALA A 121 0.62 -10.30 -42.02
N HIS A 122 -0.60 -10.08 -41.49
CA HIS A 122 -0.91 -8.86 -40.75
C HIS A 122 -0.19 -8.76 -39.39
N MET A 123 0.01 -9.89 -38.68
CA MET A 123 0.79 -9.94 -37.45
C MET A 123 2.28 -9.75 -37.74
N HIS A 124 2.78 -10.39 -38.78
CA HIS A 124 4.16 -10.23 -39.22
C HIS A 124 4.46 -8.76 -39.57
N SER A 125 3.57 -8.10 -40.33
CA SER A 125 3.72 -6.68 -40.66
C SER A 125 3.67 -5.77 -39.43
N ALA A 126 2.74 -6.01 -38.51
CA ALA A 126 2.65 -5.23 -37.26
C ALA A 126 3.91 -5.37 -36.37
N LEU A 127 4.46 -6.60 -36.31
CA LEU A 127 5.70 -6.85 -35.58
C LEU A 127 6.90 -6.14 -36.24
N ALA A 128 6.99 -6.20 -37.57
CA ALA A 128 8.05 -5.53 -38.34
C ALA A 128 8.00 -4.01 -38.16
N GLU A 129 6.81 -3.42 -38.22
CA GLU A 129 6.58 -1.98 -38.01
C GLU A 129 6.97 -1.60 -36.57
N PHE A 130 6.58 -2.37 -35.57
CA PHE A 130 6.96 -2.15 -34.20
C PHE A 130 8.48 -2.18 -33.99
N LEU A 131 9.17 -3.21 -34.50
CA LEU A 131 10.62 -3.33 -34.39
C LEU A 131 11.33 -2.15 -35.06
N ALA A 132 10.84 -1.68 -36.22
CA ALA A 132 11.38 -0.53 -36.91
C ALA A 132 11.16 0.77 -36.11
N THR A 133 9.94 1.00 -35.62
CA THR A 133 9.56 2.21 -34.84
C THR A 133 10.34 2.30 -33.54
N GLN A 134 10.59 1.18 -32.87
CA GLN A 134 11.39 1.13 -31.64
C GLN A 134 12.91 1.12 -31.89
N GLY A 135 13.36 1.09 -33.15
CA GLY A 135 14.78 0.98 -33.51
C GLY A 135 15.39 -0.38 -33.13
N LEU A 136 14.60 -1.44 -33.15
CA LEU A 136 14.98 -2.80 -32.75
C LEU A 136 15.24 -3.76 -33.92
N THR A 137 15.11 -3.33 -35.17
CA THR A 137 15.21 -4.20 -36.38
C THR A 137 16.50 -5.02 -36.42
N GLY A 138 17.64 -4.45 -36.01
CA GLY A 138 18.93 -5.13 -35.98
C GLY A 138 19.44 -5.40 -34.57
N ALA A 139 18.68 -5.02 -33.54
CA ALA A 139 19.08 -5.17 -32.15
C ALA A 139 18.95 -6.63 -31.70
N THR A 140 19.76 -7.00 -30.70
CA THR A 140 19.58 -8.24 -29.96
C THR A 140 18.51 -8.03 -28.91
N VAL A 141 17.48 -8.87 -28.92
CA VAL A 141 16.34 -8.75 -27.99
C VAL A 141 16.14 -10.03 -27.19
N SER A 142 15.46 -9.91 -26.08
CA SER A 142 14.82 -11.03 -25.39
C SER A 142 13.32 -11.07 -25.72
N VAL A 143 12.77 -12.27 -25.88
CA VAL A 143 11.32 -12.50 -26.03
C VAL A 143 10.87 -13.33 -24.84
N ARG A 144 9.99 -12.76 -24.03
CA ARG A 144 9.61 -13.33 -22.73
C ARG A 144 8.09 -13.56 -22.70
N SER A 145 7.67 -14.80 -22.40
CA SER A 145 6.24 -15.07 -22.18
C SER A 145 5.70 -14.26 -21.01
N SER A 146 4.51 -13.72 -21.18
CA SER A 146 3.81 -12.87 -20.24
C SER A 146 2.36 -13.36 -20.11
N ALA A 147 2.12 -14.31 -19.21
CA ALA A 147 0.77 -14.86 -19.05
C ALA A 147 -0.16 -13.86 -18.34
N THR A 148 -1.45 -13.87 -18.72
CA THR A 148 -2.44 -12.96 -18.14
C THR A 148 -2.77 -13.25 -16.67
N ALA A 149 -2.52 -14.48 -16.22
CA ALA A 149 -2.65 -14.88 -14.82
C ALA A 149 -1.32 -14.84 -14.03
N GLU A 150 -0.21 -14.45 -14.68
CA GLU A 150 1.12 -14.36 -14.08
C GLU A 150 1.26 -13.08 -13.26
N ASP A 151 2.13 -13.11 -12.23
CA ASP A 151 2.45 -11.99 -11.35
C ASP A 151 1.26 -11.43 -10.54
N SER A 152 0.22 -12.24 -10.32
CA SER A 152 -0.83 -11.89 -9.36
C SER A 152 -0.40 -12.28 -7.94
N ALA A 153 -0.95 -11.58 -6.92
CA ALA A 153 -0.71 -11.92 -5.52
C ALA A 153 -1.16 -13.35 -5.13
N ARG A 154 -1.97 -13.99 -5.97
CA ARG A 154 -2.52 -15.34 -5.75
C ARG A 154 -1.82 -16.43 -6.56
N ALA A 155 -1.14 -16.08 -7.66
CA ALA A 155 -0.54 -17.05 -8.55
C ALA A 155 0.79 -16.56 -9.10
N SER A 156 1.85 -17.36 -8.94
CA SER A 156 3.16 -17.11 -9.51
C SER A 156 3.52 -18.27 -10.40
N PHE A 157 3.60 -18.02 -11.70
CA PHE A 157 4.08 -18.98 -12.70
C PHE A 157 5.63 -19.01 -12.78
N ALA A 158 6.32 -18.68 -11.69
CA ALA A 158 7.78 -18.59 -11.66
C ALA A 158 8.43 -19.88 -12.18
N GLY A 159 9.30 -19.74 -13.19
CA GLY A 159 10.05 -20.86 -13.79
C GLY A 159 9.22 -21.78 -14.71
N ILE A 160 7.92 -21.53 -14.92
CA ILE A 160 7.07 -22.36 -15.78
C ILE A 160 7.09 -21.87 -17.22
N HIS A 161 7.24 -20.56 -17.42
CA HIS A 161 7.18 -19.91 -18.73
C HIS A 161 8.56 -19.59 -19.30
N ARG A 162 8.66 -19.57 -20.61
CA ARG A 162 9.94 -19.49 -21.34
C ARG A 162 10.35 -18.03 -21.56
N SER A 163 11.64 -17.76 -21.44
CA SER A 163 12.31 -16.56 -21.92
C SER A 163 13.38 -16.97 -22.93
N ILE A 164 13.38 -16.38 -24.11
CA ILE A 164 14.35 -16.62 -25.16
C ILE A 164 15.23 -15.38 -25.26
N LEU A 165 16.50 -15.54 -24.94
CA LEU A 165 17.48 -14.46 -24.92
C LEU A 165 18.33 -14.49 -26.19
N GLY A 166 18.97 -13.35 -26.53
CA GLY A 166 19.90 -13.27 -27.63
C GLY A 166 19.27 -13.37 -29.04
N VAL A 167 17.97 -13.08 -29.17
CA VAL A 167 17.22 -13.18 -30.42
C VAL A 167 17.55 -11.99 -31.31
N ARG A 168 17.84 -12.24 -32.61
CA ARG A 168 18.18 -11.20 -33.59
C ARG A 168 17.49 -11.43 -34.93
N GLY A 169 16.87 -10.36 -35.44
CA GLY A 169 16.19 -10.38 -36.73
C GLY A 169 14.76 -10.90 -36.68
N MET A 170 13.96 -10.49 -37.66
CA MET A 170 12.51 -10.66 -37.71
C MET A 170 12.06 -12.11 -37.57
N GLU A 171 12.66 -13.02 -38.35
CA GLU A 171 12.30 -14.44 -38.37
C GLU A 171 12.58 -15.11 -37.01
N ALA A 172 13.71 -14.77 -36.39
CA ALA A 172 14.07 -15.32 -35.08
C ALA A 172 13.12 -14.79 -33.98
N VAL A 173 12.73 -13.51 -34.03
CA VAL A 173 11.76 -12.91 -33.10
C VAL A 173 10.39 -13.58 -33.28
N SER A 174 9.91 -13.75 -34.51
CA SER A 174 8.65 -14.44 -34.80
C SER A 174 8.63 -15.85 -34.23
N ARG A 175 9.70 -16.61 -34.43
CA ARG A 175 9.85 -17.97 -33.89
C ARG A 175 9.87 -17.98 -32.36
N ALA A 176 10.58 -17.04 -31.74
CA ALA A 176 10.64 -16.91 -30.29
C ALA A 176 9.25 -16.59 -29.69
N VAL A 177 8.44 -15.78 -30.35
CA VAL A 177 7.04 -15.51 -29.94
C VAL A 177 6.23 -16.80 -29.94
N LEU A 178 6.31 -17.62 -31.01
CA LEU A 178 5.60 -18.89 -31.09
C LEU A 178 6.08 -19.90 -30.03
N GLN A 179 7.37 -19.92 -29.72
CA GLN A 179 7.93 -20.71 -28.61
C GLN A 179 7.41 -20.25 -27.25
N CYS A 180 7.21 -18.93 -27.03
CA CYS A 180 6.56 -18.43 -25.85
C CYS A 180 5.13 -18.96 -25.72
N TYR A 181 4.36 -18.98 -26.81
CA TYR A 181 3.00 -19.52 -26.82
C TYR A 181 2.97 -21.03 -26.54
N ALA A 182 3.86 -21.79 -27.16
CA ALA A 182 4.01 -23.22 -26.94
C ALA A 182 4.35 -23.55 -25.47
N SER A 183 5.05 -22.65 -24.76
CA SER A 183 5.44 -22.88 -23.34
C SER A 183 4.26 -23.02 -22.37
N LEU A 184 3.06 -22.57 -22.73
CA LEU A 184 1.85 -22.78 -21.94
C LEU A 184 1.36 -24.23 -21.98
N TRP A 185 1.81 -25.03 -22.93
CA TRP A 185 1.41 -26.42 -23.14
C TRP A 185 2.47 -27.43 -22.67
N THR A 186 3.27 -27.04 -21.65
CA THR A 186 4.16 -27.97 -20.93
C THR A 186 3.40 -28.73 -19.85
N PRO A 187 3.86 -29.95 -19.47
CA PRO A 187 3.25 -30.70 -18.35
C PRO A 187 3.19 -29.90 -17.05
N GLN A 188 4.23 -29.12 -16.77
CA GLN A 188 4.32 -28.26 -15.59
C GLN A 188 3.27 -27.14 -15.63
N ALA A 189 3.10 -26.50 -16.80
CA ALA A 189 2.11 -25.44 -16.98
C ALA A 189 0.67 -25.97 -16.87
N LEU A 190 0.39 -27.17 -17.43
CA LEU A 190 -0.91 -27.82 -17.27
C LEU A 190 -1.20 -28.17 -15.80
N ALA A 191 -0.28 -28.85 -15.12
CA ALA A 191 -0.42 -29.23 -13.71
C ALA A 191 -0.64 -28.00 -12.83
N TYR A 192 0.06 -26.90 -13.10
CA TYR A 192 -0.09 -25.65 -12.36
C TYR A 192 -1.48 -25.03 -12.59
N ARG A 193 -1.94 -24.90 -13.84
CA ARG A 193 -3.30 -24.37 -14.13
C ARG A 193 -4.38 -25.17 -13.39
N ARG A 194 -4.30 -26.50 -13.42
CA ARG A 194 -5.26 -27.38 -12.72
C ARG A 194 -5.23 -27.19 -11.19
N ARG A 195 -4.00 -27.12 -10.61
CA ARG A 195 -3.83 -26.89 -9.18
C ARG A 195 -4.42 -25.55 -8.73
N MET A 196 -4.31 -24.54 -9.58
CA MET A 196 -4.85 -23.19 -9.31
C MET A 196 -6.31 -23.03 -9.74
N ASN A 197 -6.94 -24.10 -10.24
CA ASN A 197 -8.31 -24.12 -10.74
C ASN A 197 -8.60 -23.11 -11.86
N PHE A 198 -7.61 -22.90 -12.75
CA PHE A 198 -7.77 -22.11 -13.97
C PHE A 198 -8.23 -23.00 -15.14
N ALA A 199 -9.27 -22.56 -15.85
CA ALA A 199 -9.60 -23.13 -17.16
C ALA A 199 -8.55 -22.72 -18.20
N ASP A 200 -8.38 -23.55 -19.26
CA ASP A 200 -7.33 -23.32 -20.27
C ASP A 200 -7.53 -22.02 -21.06
N ASP A 201 -8.76 -21.56 -21.21
CA ASP A 201 -9.13 -20.30 -21.88
C ASP A 201 -8.95 -19.06 -20.99
N GLN A 202 -8.87 -19.24 -19.67
CA GLN A 202 -8.63 -18.14 -18.72
C GLN A 202 -7.17 -17.72 -18.65
N VAL A 203 -6.24 -18.55 -19.13
CA VAL A 203 -4.80 -18.24 -19.14
C VAL A 203 -4.33 -18.03 -20.57
N GLN A 204 -4.12 -16.79 -20.94
CA GLN A 204 -3.60 -16.39 -22.24
C GLN A 204 -2.14 -15.94 -22.12
N CYS A 205 -1.42 -15.89 -23.24
CA CYS A 205 -0.03 -15.48 -23.31
C CYS A 205 0.18 -14.26 -24.17
N ALA A 206 0.56 -13.16 -23.58
CA ALA A 206 1.24 -12.07 -24.26
C ALA A 206 2.74 -12.38 -24.37
N ALA A 207 3.48 -11.64 -25.19
CA ALA A 207 4.93 -11.76 -25.28
C ALA A 207 5.59 -10.39 -25.15
N ALA A 208 6.45 -10.23 -24.14
CA ALA A 208 7.25 -9.01 -23.97
C ALA A 208 8.54 -9.13 -24.80
N ILE A 209 8.81 -8.11 -25.61
CA ILE A 209 10.04 -7.98 -26.41
C ILE A 209 10.85 -6.85 -25.80
N CYS A 210 12.06 -7.13 -25.34
CA CYS A 210 12.96 -6.18 -24.72
C CYS A 210 14.33 -6.21 -25.39
N GLU A 211 14.90 -5.05 -25.68
CA GLU A 211 16.31 -4.96 -26.04
C GLU A 211 17.19 -5.58 -24.94
N MET A 212 18.19 -6.34 -25.33
CA MET A 212 19.16 -6.87 -24.38
C MET A 212 20.08 -5.75 -23.91
N VAL A 213 20.18 -5.60 -22.57
CA VAL A 213 21.15 -4.68 -21.97
C VAL A 213 22.55 -5.23 -22.19
N ARG A 214 23.46 -4.39 -22.69
CA ARG A 214 24.84 -4.78 -23.03
C ARG A 214 25.81 -3.69 -22.55
N ALA A 215 27.00 -4.12 -22.11
CA ALA A 215 28.09 -3.21 -21.87
C ALA A 215 28.67 -2.70 -23.18
N GLU A 216 29.35 -1.56 -23.15
CA GLU A 216 29.96 -0.97 -24.35
C GLU A 216 31.01 -1.92 -24.95
N GLY A 217 30.80 -2.31 -26.21
CA GLY A 217 31.67 -3.23 -26.92
C GLY A 217 31.48 -4.72 -26.63
N GLU A 218 30.47 -5.06 -25.80
CA GLU A 218 30.17 -6.45 -25.40
C GLU A 218 28.74 -6.86 -25.83
N ASP A 219 28.47 -8.15 -25.90
CA ASP A 219 27.13 -8.69 -26.21
C ASP A 219 26.29 -8.92 -24.95
N GLU A 220 26.86 -8.77 -23.74
CA GLU A 220 26.24 -8.98 -22.46
C GLU A 220 26.37 -7.75 -21.54
N PRO A 221 25.54 -7.62 -20.49
CA PRO A 221 25.71 -6.58 -19.48
C PRO A 221 27.01 -6.82 -18.68
N HIS A 222 27.60 -5.75 -18.17
CA HIS A 222 28.77 -5.87 -17.29
C HIS A 222 28.47 -6.70 -16.04
N THR A 223 27.29 -6.47 -15.44
CA THR A 223 26.82 -7.20 -14.27
C THR A 223 25.30 -7.25 -14.30
N ALA A 224 24.74 -8.36 -13.88
CA ALA A 224 23.28 -8.48 -13.70
C ALA A 224 22.96 -9.34 -12.48
N GLY A 225 21.69 -9.37 -12.09
CA GLY A 225 21.30 -10.17 -10.96
C GLY A 225 19.86 -9.94 -10.51
N VAL A 226 19.63 -10.29 -9.25
CA VAL A 226 18.35 -10.11 -8.58
C VAL A 226 18.49 -9.18 -7.38
N GLY A 227 17.43 -8.47 -7.08
CA GLY A 227 17.33 -7.62 -5.90
C GLY A 227 16.04 -7.91 -5.15
N PHE A 228 16.14 -8.06 -3.83
CA PHE A 228 15.00 -8.30 -2.97
C PHE A 228 14.81 -7.13 -2.02
N THR A 229 13.57 -6.67 -1.87
CA THR A 229 13.22 -5.61 -0.92
C THR A 229 13.02 -6.14 0.51
N PHE A 230 13.53 -7.32 0.78
CA PHE A 230 13.53 -8.04 2.04
C PHE A 230 14.64 -9.10 2.00
N ASP A 231 14.95 -9.75 3.12
CA ASP A 231 15.83 -10.93 3.09
C ASP A 231 15.00 -12.21 2.85
N PRO A 232 15.14 -12.87 1.70
CA PRO A 232 14.36 -14.07 1.37
C PRO A 232 14.65 -15.26 2.28
N VAL A 233 15.78 -15.28 2.98
CA VAL A 233 16.18 -16.37 3.87
C VAL A 233 15.56 -16.21 5.27
N SER A 234 15.73 -15.04 5.88
CA SER A 234 15.22 -14.77 7.23
C SER A 234 13.81 -14.21 7.24
N GLY A 235 13.31 -13.63 6.13
CA GLY A 235 12.05 -12.92 6.05
C GLY A 235 12.10 -11.49 6.61
N ARG A 236 13.26 -10.99 7.00
CA ARG A 236 13.43 -9.63 7.55
C ARG A 236 13.13 -8.58 6.49
N ARG A 237 12.25 -7.64 6.84
CA ARG A 237 11.77 -6.57 5.95
C ARG A 237 12.57 -5.27 6.08
N ASP A 238 13.44 -5.18 7.07
CA ASP A 238 14.37 -4.06 7.23
C ASP A 238 15.66 -4.24 6.41
N LEU A 239 15.79 -5.34 5.67
CA LEU A 239 16.93 -5.64 4.80
C LEU A 239 16.56 -5.53 3.32
N VAL A 240 17.51 -5.02 2.54
CA VAL A 240 17.50 -5.04 1.08
C VAL A 240 18.67 -5.89 0.63
N VAL A 241 18.39 -6.92 -0.15
CA VAL A 241 19.40 -7.88 -0.60
C VAL A 241 19.62 -7.75 -2.09
N ILE A 242 20.88 -7.66 -2.51
CA ILE A 242 21.30 -7.64 -3.91
C ILE A 242 22.20 -8.83 -4.14
N ASP A 243 21.83 -9.69 -5.08
CA ASP A 243 22.63 -10.81 -5.56
C ASP A 243 23.08 -10.48 -7.00
N ALA A 244 24.40 -10.40 -7.21
CA ALA A 244 25.04 -9.94 -8.44
C ALA A 244 25.99 -10.99 -9.02
N ALA A 245 26.02 -11.11 -10.35
CA ALA A 245 27.01 -11.90 -11.08
C ALA A 245 27.45 -11.17 -12.36
N PRO A 246 28.65 -11.48 -12.90
CA PRO A 246 29.05 -11.00 -14.20
C PRO A 246 28.14 -11.53 -15.31
N GLY A 247 27.91 -10.76 -16.37
CA GLY A 247 27.13 -11.17 -17.53
C GLY A 247 25.63 -11.19 -17.26
N LEU A 248 24.92 -12.19 -17.80
CA LEU A 248 23.46 -12.29 -17.78
C LEU A 248 22.93 -12.74 -16.41
N GLY A 249 21.88 -12.08 -15.94
CA GLY A 249 21.19 -12.42 -14.68
C GLY A 249 20.56 -13.81 -14.63
N GLU A 250 20.34 -14.45 -15.80
CA GLU A 250 19.83 -15.84 -15.88
C GLU A 250 20.71 -16.83 -15.08
N ALA A 251 22.02 -16.60 -15.03
CA ALA A 251 22.95 -17.45 -14.29
C ALA A 251 22.67 -17.43 -12.78
N VAL A 252 22.31 -16.26 -12.23
CA VAL A 252 21.90 -16.09 -10.83
C VAL A 252 20.54 -16.74 -10.57
N VAL A 253 19.55 -16.42 -11.41
CA VAL A 253 18.16 -16.91 -11.26
C VAL A 253 18.09 -18.44 -11.35
N SER A 254 18.90 -19.04 -12.21
CA SER A 254 18.95 -20.51 -12.38
C SER A 254 19.84 -21.23 -11.35
N GLY A 255 20.52 -20.49 -10.47
CA GLY A 255 21.44 -21.06 -9.46
C GLY A 255 22.70 -21.68 -10.05
N ARG A 256 23.09 -21.31 -11.28
CA ARG A 256 24.30 -21.83 -11.94
C ARG A 256 25.59 -21.19 -11.44
N VAL A 257 25.50 -20.05 -10.81
CA VAL A 257 26.62 -19.30 -10.23
C VAL A 257 26.30 -18.91 -8.80
N ASP A 258 27.34 -18.83 -7.97
CA ASP A 258 27.24 -18.31 -6.61
C ASP A 258 27.38 -16.77 -6.69
N PRO A 259 26.34 -15.99 -6.42
CA PRO A 259 26.38 -14.57 -6.62
C PRO A 259 27.14 -13.83 -5.53
N GLN A 260 27.70 -12.68 -5.85
CA GLN A 260 28.11 -11.72 -4.84
C GLN A 260 26.86 -11.14 -4.16
N ARG A 261 26.74 -11.38 -2.86
CA ARG A 261 25.63 -10.88 -2.05
C ARG A 261 26.02 -9.59 -1.34
N ILE A 262 25.17 -8.57 -1.48
CA ILE A 262 25.30 -7.26 -0.85
C ILE A 262 24.00 -7.00 -0.09
N VAL A 263 24.11 -6.69 1.20
CA VAL A 263 22.95 -6.47 2.07
C VAL A 263 22.99 -5.05 2.62
N PHE A 264 21.91 -4.32 2.44
CA PHE A 264 21.68 -3.02 3.09
C PHE A 264 20.61 -3.17 4.16
N ARG A 265 20.80 -2.46 5.27
CA ARG A 265 19.77 -2.31 6.29
C ARG A 265 19.11 -0.95 6.16
N ASN A 266 17.78 -0.96 6.14
CA ASN A 266 16.98 0.25 6.22
C ASN A 266 16.82 0.65 7.69
N VAL A 267 17.51 1.71 8.09
CA VAL A 267 17.44 2.29 9.44
C VAL A 267 16.73 3.63 9.32
N LYS A 268 15.45 3.68 9.67
CA LYS A 268 14.63 4.90 9.62
C LYS A 268 14.71 5.63 8.27
N GLY A 269 14.52 4.89 7.18
CA GLY A 269 14.58 5.41 5.81
C GLY A 269 15.99 5.58 5.23
N LYS A 270 17.05 5.41 6.02
CA LYS A 270 18.45 5.45 5.56
C LYS A 270 18.96 4.05 5.29
N LEU A 271 19.50 3.82 4.09
CA LEU A 271 20.15 2.58 3.72
C LEU A 271 21.61 2.59 4.17
N VAL A 272 21.93 1.67 5.07
CA VAL A 272 23.29 1.45 5.61
C VAL A 272 23.76 0.08 5.14
N LEU A 273 24.99 0.00 4.60
CA LEU A 273 25.59 -1.29 4.23
C LEU A 273 25.71 -2.16 5.50
N ASP A 274 25.07 -3.31 5.48
CA ASP A 274 25.08 -4.28 6.58
C ASP A 274 26.16 -5.34 6.37
N SER A 275 26.21 -5.95 5.17
CA SER A 275 27.23 -6.93 4.82
C SER A 275 27.47 -7.01 3.31
N ARG A 276 28.63 -7.56 2.93
CA ARG A 276 28.98 -7.90 1.56
C ARG A 276 29.77 -9.22 1.58
N SER A 277 29.46 -10.14 0.66
CA SER A 277 30.27 -11.35 0.48
C SER A 277 31.69 -11.02 -0.01
N ALA A 278 32.64 -11.88 0.29
CA ALA A 278 34.04 -11.70 -0.13
C ALA A 278 34.17 -11.75 -1.66
N GLY A 279 35.17 -11.05 -2.19
CA GLY A 279 35.49 -11.01 -3.62
C GLY A 279 35.59 -9.59 -4.19
N PRO A 280 36.00 -9.44 -5.47
CA PRO A 280 36.04 -8.15 -6.15
C PRO A 280 34.62 -7.59 -6.28
N ALA A 281 34.48 -6.28 -6.10
CA ALA A 281 33.19 -5.62 -6.23
C ALA A 281 32.71 -5.66 -7.69
N LEU A 282 31.56 -6.28 -7.94
CA LEU A 282 30.92 -6.34 -9.25
C LEU A 282 30.19 -5.04 -9.62
N LEU A 283 29.78 -4.28 -8.61
CA LEU A 283 29.23 -2.94 -8.75
C LEU A 283 30.12 -1.94 -7.99
N PRO A 284 30.36 -0.73 -8.54
CA PRO A 284 30.97 0.34 -7.75
C PRO A 284 30.08 0.67 -6.53
N PRO A 285 30.65 0.97 -5.33
CA PRO A 285 29.88 1.24 -4.13
C PRO A 285 28.79 2.33 -4.28
N PRO A 286 28.96 3.40 -5.07
CA PRO A 286 27.87 4.33 -5.35
C PRO A 286 26.71 3.68 -6.10
N ARG A 287 26.98 2.76 -7.04
CA ARG A 287 25.97 2.04 -7.81
C ARG A 287 25.24 0.98 -6.98
N GLU A 288 25.92 0.33 -6.02
CA GLU A 288 25.28 -0.56 -5.04
C GLU A 288 24.22 0.21 -4.24
N ARG A 289 24.55 1.41 -3.74
CA ARG A 289 23.64 2.25 -2.98
C ARG A 289 22.51 2.79 -3.85
N GLU A 290 22.79 3.14 -5.11
CA GLU A 290 21.79 3.57 -6.09
C GLU A 290 20.78 2.44 -6.33
N LEU A 291 21.26 1.20 -6.58
CA LEU A 291 20.40 0.04 -6.79
C LEU A 291 19.55 -0.26 -5.55
N ALA A 292 20.13 -0.23 -4.35
CA ALA A 292 19.38 -0.42 -3.11
C ALA A 292 18.27 0.66 -2.95
N THR A 293 18.56 1.89 -3.34
CA THR A 293 17.57 2.98 -3.34
C THR A 293 16.47 2.75 -4.38
N LEU A 294 16.83 2.29 -5.59
CA LEU A 294 15.85 1.91 -6.62
C LEU A 294 14.96 0.76 -6.14
N LEU A 295 15.52 -0.24 -5.47
CA LEU A 295 14.75 -1.35 -4.89
C LEU A 295 13.73 -0.85 -3.86
N MET A 296 14.11 0.09 -2.99
CA MET A 296 13.15 0.68 -2.05
C MET A 296 12.08 1.52 -2.75
N ARG A 297 12.42 2.25 -3.81
CA ARG A 297 11.41 2.94 -4.62
C ARG A 297 10.44 1.95 -5.28
N LEU A 298 10.94 0.83 -5.79
CA LEU A 298 10.12 -0.25 -6.36
C LEU A 298 9.23 -0.91 -5.30
N HIS A 299 9.74 -1.10 -4.08
CA HIS A 299 8.94 -1.59 -2.95
C HIS A 299 7.69 -0.73 -2.72
N TRP A 300 7.84 0.60 -2.75
CA TRP A 300 6.71 1.52 -2.63
C TRP A 300 5.83 1.55 -3.87
N ALA A 301 6.42 1.62 -5.07
CA ALA A 301 5.67 1.77 -6.32
C ALA A 301 4.86 0.51 -6.71
N PHE A 302 5.32 -0.68 -6.34
CA PHE A 302 4.70 -1.96 -6.71
C PHE A 302 4.10 -2.72 -5.54
N GLY A 303 4.60 -2.51 -4.33
CA GLY A 303 4.19 -3.23 -3.13
C GLY A 303 3.58 -2.33 -2.05
N ASP A 304 3.31 -1.05 -2.33
CA ASP A 304 2.76 -0.07 -1.38
C ASP A 304 3.59 0.04 -0.06
N GLY A 305 4.87 -0.28 -0.12
CA GLY A 305 5.74 -0.37 1.05
C GLY A 305 5.41 -1.53 1.99
N GLN A 306 4.61 -2.51 1.54
CA GLN A 306 4.12 -3.63 2.34
C GLN A 306 4.48 -4.98 1.73
N ASP A 307 4.23 -5.15 0.43
CA ASP A 307 4.49 -6.41 -0.26
C ASP A 307 5.92 -6.42 -0.77
N PRO A 308 6.77 -7.36 -0.28
CA PRO A 308 8.12 -7.51 -0.77
C PRO A 308 8.18 -7.77 -2.26
N GLN A 309 9.17 -7.21 -2.91
CA GLN A 309 9.37 -7.32 -4.35
C GLN A 309 10.63 -8.13 -4.66
N ASP A 310 10.56 -8.90 -5.73
CA ASP A 310 11.63 -9.61 -6.41
C ASP A 310 11.90 -8.88 -7.74
N VAL A 311 13.13 -8.42 -7.95
CA VAL A 311 13.50 -7.50 -9.02
C VAL A 311 14.67 -8.08 -9.81
N GLU A 312 14.50 -8.24 -11.12
CA GLU A 312 15.62 -8.53 -12.03
C GLU A 312 16.20 -7.20 -12.53
N TRP A 313 17.50 -7.08 -12.51
CA TRP A 313 18.22 -5.87 -12.91
C TRP A 313 19.49 -6.20 -13.72
N ALA A 314 19.99 -5.21 -14.47
CA ALA A 314 21.26 -5.27 -15.16
C ALA A 314 22.00 -3.92 -15.06
N PHE A 315 23.32 -3.97 -15.16
CA PHE A 315 24.22 -2.82 -15.20
C PHE A 315 25.08 -2.91 -16.45
N ASP A 316 25.04 -1.88 -17.28
CA ASP A 316 25.78 -1.82 -18.55
C ASP A 316 27.20 -1.22 -18.42
N GLY A 317 27.68 -1.00 -17.18
CA GLY A 317 28.91 -0.29 -16.90
C GLY A 317 28.70 1.19 -16.60
N ARG A 318 27.55 1.73 -16.98
CA ARG A 318 27.17 3.14 -16.77
C ARG A 318 25.87 3.27 -15.98
N ASP A 319 24.82 2.61 -16.41
CA ASP A 319 23.46 2.78 -15.94
C ASP A 319 22.87 1.47 -15.42
N ILE A 320 21.96 1.57 -14.43
CA ILE A 320 21.19 0.45 -13.90
C ILE A 320 19.86 0.38 -14.64
N TRP A 321 19.53 -0.82 -15.13
CA TRP A 321 18.31 -1.15 -15.85
C TRP A 321 17.46 -2.12 -15.04
N ILE A 322 16.16 -1.86 -14.96
CA ILE A 322 15.20 -2.77 -14.33
C ILE A 322 14.57 -3.63 -15.43
N LEU A 323 14.73 -4.93 -15.30
CA LEU A 323 14.30 -5.91 -16.31
C LEU A 323 12.97 -6.57 -15.98
N GLN A 324 12.67 -6.71 -14.68
CA GLN A 324 11.40 -7.24 -14.18
C GLN A 324 11.20 -6.83 -12.73
N VAL A 325 9.94 -6.64 -12.35
CA VAL A 325 9.52 -6.52 -10.96
C VAL A 325 8.28 -7.38 -10.75
N ARG A 326 8.26 -8.12 -9.65
CA ARG A 326 7.10 -8.92 -9.25
C ARG A 326 6.99 -9.01 -7.73
N PRO A 327 5.78 -9.24 -7.18
CA PRO A 327 5.63 -9.57 -5.77
C PRO A 327 6.43 -10.84 -5.45
N ALA A 328 7.19 -10.79 -4.36
CA ALA A 328 7.89 -11.97 -3.87
C ALA A 328 6.88 -12.99 -3.32
N THR A 329 7.02 -14.23 -3.76
CA THR A 329 6.21 -15.35 -3.28
C THR A 329 6.92 -16.13 -2.17
N ASN A 330 6.17 -16.83 -1.33
CA ASN A 330 6.71 -17.65 -0.22
C ASN A 330 7.55 -16.85 0.80
N VAL A 331 7.24 -15.56 0.97
CA VAL A 331 7.90 -14.73 1.98
C VAL A 331 7.67 -15.30 3.37
N ARG A 332 8.74 -15.67 4.07
CA ARG A 332 8.65 -16.05 5.48
C ARG A 332 8.08 -14.88 6.27
N ARG A 333 6.96 -15.14 6.94
CA ARG A 333 6.37 -14.14 7.84
C ARG A 333 7.08 -14.23 9.17
N PHE A 334 7.70 -13.13 9.58
CA PHE A 334 8.36 -13.06 10.87
C PHE A 334 7.31 -12.79 11.96
N LEU A 335 6.90 -13.83 12.66
CA LEU A 335 6.05 -13.72 13.84
C LEU A 335 6.78 -14.33 15.02
N PRO A 336 6.62 -13.79 16.24
CA PRO A 336 7.13 -14.43 17.45
C PRO A 336 6.64 -15.88 17.56
N ALA A 337 7.52 -16.78 17.99
CA ALA A 337 7.22 -18.22 18.07
C ALA A 337 5.87 -18.56 18.72
N PRO A 338 5.43 -17.90 19.81
CA PRO A 338 4.17 -18.21 20.47
C PRO A 338 2.93 -17.95 19.62
N VAL A 339 3.00 -17.02 18.65
CA VAL A 339 1.85 -16.66 17.79
C VAL A 339 2.06 -17.07 16.33
N SER A 340 3.20 -17.66 15.99
CA SER A 340 3.54 -18.02 14.61
C SER A 340 2.59 -19.06 13.98
N ALA A 341 1.99 -19.92 14.79
CA ALA A 341 1.03 -20.94 14.36
C ALA A 341 -0.44 -20.49 14.45
N LEU A 342 -0.71 -19.31 15.01
CA LEU A 342 -2.06 -18.80 15.17
C LEU A 342 -2.58 -18.15 13.88
N PRO A 343 -3.90 -18.20 13.64
CA PRO A 343 -4.53 -17.39 12.59
C PRO A 343 -4.24 -15.91 12.80
N ARG A 344 -3.98 -15.19 11.71
CA ARG A 344 -3.84 -13.73 11.76
C ARG A 344 -5.20 -13.07 11.62
N HIS A 345 -5.52 -12.20 12.57
CA HIS A 345 -6.75 -11.42 12.57
C HIS A 345 -6.43 -9.95 12.31
N TRP A 346 -7.05 -9.40 11.27
CA TRP A 346 -6.91 -8.00 10.90
C TRP A 346 -8.18 -7.25 11.24
N SER A 347 -8.05 -6.07 11.86
CA SER A 347 -9.19 -5.26 12.24
C SER A 347 -9.00 -3.79 11.92
N THR A 348 -10.08 -3.12 11.55
CA THR A 348 -10.15 -1.66 11.40
C THR A 348 -10.50 -0.97 12.73
N ALA A 349 -10.70 -1.72 13.83
CA ALA A 349 -11.09 -1.15 15.11
C ALA A 349 -10.16 0.00 15.51
N ASN A 350 -10.74 1.10 15.96
CA ASN A 350 -10.07 2.37 16.32
C ASN A 350 -9.36 3.09 15.16
N ILE A 351 -8.74 2.38 14.21
CA ILE A 351 -8.10 3.02 13.05
C ILE A 351 -9.15 3.68 12.14
N LYS A 352 -10.33 3.10 12.02
CA LYS A 352 -11.43 3.66 11.21
C LYS A 352 -11.92 5.02 11.71
N ASP A 353 -11.70 5.34 12.98
CA ASP A 353 -12.12 6.61 13.56
C ASP A 353 -11.17 7.75 13.14
N ALA A 354 -9.87 7.43 12.98
CA ALA A 354 -8.86 8.37 12.50
C ALA A 354 -8.70 8.33 10.97
N VAL A 355 -8.89 7.15 10.36
CA VAL A 355 -8.69 6.87 8.93
C VAL A 355 -9.89 6.08 8.38
N PRO A 356 -11.08 6.70 8.27
CA PRO A 356 -12.33 6.00 7.95
C PRO A 356 -12.46 5.56 6.49
N GLY A 357 -11.70 6.18 5.59
CA GLY A 357 -11.80 5.99 4.15
C GLY A 357 -10.69 5.15 3.52
N VAL A 358 -10.68 5.18 2.20
CA VAL A 358 -9.56 4.72 1.38
C VAL A 358 -8.48 5.78 1.43
N VAL A 359 -7.24 5.39 1.67
CA VAL A 359 -6.07 6.27 1.78
C VAL A 359 -5.17 6.05 0.58
N CYS A 360 -4.74 7.13 -0.07
CA CYS A 360 -3.81 7.05 -1.18
C CYS A 360 -2.42 6.54 -0.74
N ALA A 361 -1.60 6.07 -1.69
CA ALA A 361 -0.28 5.51 -1.40
C ALA A 361 0.65 6.52 -0.72
N LEU A 362 0.60 7.80 -1.13
CA LEU A 362 1.39 8.87 -0.53
C LEU A 362 1.01 9.09 0.95
N SER A 363 -0.29 9.22 1.23
CA SER A 363 -0.77 9.38 2.61
C SER A 363 -0.44 8.17 3.47
N TRP A 364 -0.59 6.96 2.93
CA TRP A 364 -0.23 5.74 3.65
C TRP A 364 1.26 5.68 3.98
N SER A 365 2.14 6.15 3.08
CA SER A 365 3.59 6.16 3.32
C SER A 365 4.00 7.01 4.54
N SER A 366 3.23 8.05 4.85
CA SER A 366 3.44 8.90 6.03
C SER A 366 2.67 8.44 7.27
N LEU A 367 1.48 7.84 7.06
CA LEU A 367 0.61 7.41 8.17
C LEU A 367 1.05 6.10 8.81
N LYS A 368 1.60 5.17 8.04
CA LYS A 368 1.89 3.81 8.51
C LYS A 368 2.77 3.82 9.76
N ASP A 369 3.87 4.56 9.73
CA ASP A 369 4.81 4.63 10.85
C ASP A 369 4.21 5.35 12.07
N ALA A 370 3.36 6.36 11.84
CA ALA A 370 2.61 7.04 12.89
C ALA A 370 1.60 6.10 13.56
N VAL A 371 0.86 5.33 12.79
CA VAL A 371 -0.12 4.36 13.29
C VAL A 371 0.58 3.22 14.06
N ASP A 372 1.71 2.71 13.55
CA ASP A 372 2.54 1.75 14.27
C ASP A 372 3.01 2.31 15.63
N ALA A 373 3.50 3.56 15.65
CA ALA A 373 3.96 4.22 16.88
C ALA A 373 2.83 4.45 17.89
N ILE A 374 1.65 4.85 17.43
CA ILE A 374 0.46 5.04 18.28
C ILE A 374 0.00 3.71 18.86
N ALA A 375 -0.11 2.67 18.04
CA ALA A 375 -0.63 1.37 18.45
C ALA A 375 0.27 0.63 19.45
N PHE A 376 1.60 0.76 19.30
CA PHE A 376 2.57 -0.01 20.07
C PHE A 376 3.45 0.85 20.98
N GLY A 377 3.21 2.17 21.02
CA GLY A 377 4.00 3.13 21.80
C GLY A 377 4.09 2.80 23.28
N ALA A 378 3.01 2.28 23.88
CA ALA A 378 3.02 1.82 25.27
C ALA A 378 4.06 0.71 25.51
N ALA A 379 4.08 -0.31 24.67
CA ALA A 379 5.04 -1.41 24.81
C ALA A 379 6.46 -0.96 24.50
N THR A 380 6.69 -0.27 23.38
CA THR A 380 8.02 0.16 22.95
C THR A 380 8.65 1.18 23.90
N SER A 381 7.83 2.04 24.52
CA SER A 381 8.30 3.02 25.52
C SER A 381 8.90 2.39 26.78
N THR A 382 8.60 1.11 27.05
CA THR A 382 9.20 0.36 28.16
C THR A 382 10.53 -0.30 27.82
N GLY A 383 10.99 -0.15 26.57
CA GLY A 383 12.16 -0.84 26.01
C GLY A 383 11.84 -2.22 25.45
N TYR A 384 10.55 -2.53 25.20
CA TYR A 384 10.18 -3.76 24.52
C TYR A 384 10.52 -3.64 23.05
N GLU A 385 11.29 -4.61 22.55
CA GLU A 385 11.64 -4.67 21.13
C GLU A 385 10.63 -5.54 20.39
N ILE A 386 9.91 -4.92 19.46
CA ILE A 386 9.08 -5.65 18.51
C ILE A 386 10.03 -6.30 17.50
N ALA A 387 9.79 -7.58 17.23
CA ALA A 387 10.64 -8.32 16.31
C ALA A 387 10.76 -7.63 14.94
N ALA A 388 11.98 -7.43 14.49
CA ALA A 388 12.27 -6.79 13.20
C ALA A 388 11.55 -7.53 12.06
N GLY A 389 10.82 -6.79 11.23
CA GLY A 389 10.02 -7.35 10.13
C GLY A 389 8.63 -7.84 10.52
N ALA A 390 8.22 -7.67 11.78
CA ALA A 390 6.83 -7.87 12.17
C ALA A 390 5.93 -6.83 11.49
N GLU A 391 4.83 -7.27 10.89
CA GLU A 391 3.87 -6.41 10.22
C GLU A 391 2.73 -6.11 11.17
N LEU A 392 2.71 -4.89 11.71
CA LEU A 392 1.78 -4.46 12.75
C LEU A 392 0.52 -3.83 12.15
N VAL A 393 0.71 -3.09 11.08
CA VAL A 393 -0.34 -2.38 10.34
C VAL A 393 -0.19 -2.66 8.86
N ARG A 394 -1.30 -2.87 8.18
CA ARG A 394 -1.34 -3.13 6.74
C ARG A 394 -2.52 -2.42 6.09
N ARG A 395 -2.34 -2.07 4.82
CA ARG A 395 -3.40 -1.56 3.98
C ARG A 395 -3.96 -2.68 3.09
N PHE A 396 -5.27 -2.94 3.17
CA PHE A 396 -5.98 -3.82 2.25
C PHE A 396 -7.01 -2.98 1.48
N GLU A 397 -6.93 -3.03 0.16
CA GLU A 397 -7.83 -2.27 -0.74
C GLU A 397 -7.93 -0.79 -0.37
N GLY A 398 -6.79 -0.20 0.02
CA GLY A 398 -6.68 1.20 0.41
C GLY A 398 -7.07 1.52 1.86
N ARG A 399 -7.56 0.57 2.66
CA ARG A 399 -7.96 0.77 4.06
C ARG A 399 -6.92 0.21 5.03
N GLY A 400 -6.66 0.92 6.12
CA GLY A 400 -5.73 0.50 7.15
C GLY A 400 -6.33 -0.52 8.11
N TYR A 401 -5.53 -1.52 8.51
CA TYR A 401 -5.89 -2.56 9.47
C TYR A 401 -4.76 -2.81 10.45
N PHE A 402 -5.09 -3.07 11.71
CA PHE A 402 -4.16 -3.60 12.70
C PHE A 402 -4.08 -5.13 12.63
N GLU A 403 -2.89 -5.68 12.86
CA GLU A 403 -2.67 -7.10 13.08
C GLU A 403 -2.93 -7.43 14.55
N LEU A 404 -4.13 -7.91 14.85
CA LEU A 404 -4.60 -8.09 16.23
C LEU A 404 -3.95 -9.26 16.96
N THR A 405 -3.57 -10.34 16.25
CA THR A 405 -2.92 -11.50 16.86
C THR A 405 -1.59 -11.08 17.47
N LEU A 406 -0.81 -10.30 16.72
CA LEU A 406 0.47 -9.77 17.17
C LEU A 406 0.28 -8.67 18.23
N MET A 407 -0.71 -7.80 18.06
CA MET A 407 -1.00 -6.73 19.01
C MET A 407 -1.35 -7.29 20.39
N GLN A 408 -2.22 -8.29 20.46
CA GLN A 408 -2.56 -8.96 21.72
C GLN A 408 -1.33 -9.62 22.36
N TRP A 409 -0.50 -10.27 21.55
CA TRP A 409 0.73 -10.88 22.05
C TRP A 409 1.72 -9.84 22.60
N VAL A 410 1.96 -8.75 21.85
CA VAL A 410 2.89 -7.69 22.28
C VAL A 410 2.43 -7.05 23.58
N MET A 411 1.14 -6.73 23.71
CA MET A 411 0.59 -6.12 24.92
C MET A 411 0.64 -7.07 26.12
N TYR A 412 0.37 -8.36 25.91
CA TYR A 412 0.53 -9.38 26.95
C TYR A 412 1.99 -9.58 27.34
N ASP A 413 2.89 -9.75 26.37
CA ASP A 413 4.29 -10.06 26.66
C ASP A 413 5.07 -8.86 27.21
N ALA A 414 4.80 -7.65 26.71
CA ALA A 414 5.43 -6.43 27.19
C ALA A 414 4.91 -5.96 28.55
N LEU A 415 3.59 -5.88 28.71
CA LEU A 415 2.92 -5.16 29.81
C LEU A 415 2.05 -6.06 30.69
N GLY A 416 1.80 -7.29 30.29
CA GLY A 416 0.91 -8.21 31.02
C GLY A 416 -0.58 -7.90 30.85
N ILE A 417 -0.97 -7.15 29.82
CA ILE A 417 -2.36 -6.87 29.48
C ILE A 417 -2.95 -8.14 28.86
N MET A 418 -4.03 -8.65 29.46
CA MET A 418 -4.69 -9.85 28.96
C MET A 418 -5.38 -9.60 27.61
N PRO A 419 -5.39 -10.60 26.68
CA PRO A 419 -6.10 -10.48 25.42
C PRO A 419 -7.54 -10.02 25.56
N ALA A 420 -8.30 -10.57 26.54
CA ALA A 420 -9.66 -10.16 26.82
C ALA A 420 -9.81 -8.67 27.19
N GLU A 421 -8.86 -8.12 27.94
CA GLU A 421 -8.86 -6.70 28.32
C GLU A 421 -8.61 -5.81 27.10
N LEU A 422 -7.62 -6.18 26.25
CA LEU A 422 -7.33 -5.45 25.01
C LEU A 422 -8.50 -5.52 24.03
N VAL A 423 -9.05 -6.74 23.79
CA VAL A 423 -10.20 -6.93 22.91
C VAL A 423 -11.39 -6.08 23.36
N LYS A 424 -11.64 -6.02 24.68
CA LYS A 424 -12.71 -5.20 25.25
C LYS A 424 -12.47 -3.69 25.00
N SER A 425 -11.24 -3.22 25.09
CA SER A 425 -10.91 -1.79 24.86
C SER A 425 -11.09 -1.36 23.40
N ILE A 426 -10.98 -2.30 22.46
CA ILE A 426 -11.11 -2.04 21.02
C ILE A 426 -12.48 -2.47 20.43
N GLY A 427 -13.50 -2.66 21.27
CA GLY A 427 -14.88 -2.91 20.84
C GLY A 427 -15.45 -4.30 21.16
N GLY A 428 -14.66 -5.25 21.68
CA GLY A 428 -15.16 -6.48 22.32
C GLY A 428 -15.62 -7.62 21.40
N HIS A 429 -15.39 -7.55 20.10
CA HIS A 429 -15.90 -8.53 19.13
C HIS A 429 -14.80 -9.32 18.38
N GLN A 430 -13.56 -9.09 18.73
CA GLN A 430 -12.42 -9.70 18.07
C GLN A 430 -12.04 -11.03 18.77
N PRO A 431 -11.50 -12.03 18.03
CA PRO A 431 -11.02 -13.27 18.62
C PRO A 431 -9.86 -13.02 19.59
N GLU A 432 -9.90 -13.67 20.74
CA GLU A 432 -8.82 -13.66 21.71
C GLU A 432 -7.76 -14.71 21.37
N ILE A 433 -6.48 -14.38 21.58
CA ILE A 433 -5.40 -15.36 21.42
C ILE A 433 -5.19 -16.15 22.74
N PRO A 434 -4.79 -17.41 22.67
CA PRO A 434 -4.34 -18.14 23.85
C PRO A 434 -2.99 -17.59 24.32
N VAL A 435 -2.88 -17.36 25.63
CA VAL A 435 -1.63 -16.89 26.27
C VAL A 435 -1.25 -17.82 27.43
N PRO A 436 0.07 -18.00 27.70
CA PRO A 436 0.51 -18.89 28.77
C PRO A 436 0.31 -18.25 30.15
N GLY A 437 -0.77 -18.63 30.81
CA GLY A 437 -0.97 -18.44 32.26
C GLY A 437 -1.12 -16.99 32.75
N ASP A 438 -0.94 -16.81 34.07
CA ASP A 438 -1.03 -15.55 34.77
C ASP A 438 0.16 -14.64 34.42
N PRO A 439 -0.08 -13.44 33.83
CA PRO A 439 0.98 -12.52 33.42
C PRO A 439 1.84 -11.99 34.58
N LYS A 440 1.37 -12.10 35.84
CA LYS A 440 2.07 -11.61 37.02
C LYS A 440 3.01 -12.63 37.65
N LYS A 441 2.96 -13.90 37.23
CA LYS A 441 3.77 -14.98 37.81
C LYS A 441 5.09 -15.22 37.08
N GLY A 442 6.07 -15.75 37.80
CA GLY A 442 7.37 -16.17 37.27
C GLY A 442 8.34 -15.05 36.94
N LYS A 443 9.41 -15.39 36.23
CA LYS A 443 10.46 -14.43 35.79
C LYS A 443 9.87 -13.36 34.85
N ASP A 444 9.01 -13.75 33.94
CA ASP A 444 8.36 -12.85 33.00
C ASP A 444 7.37 -11.92 33.70
N GLY A 445 6.68 -12.37 34.75
CA GLY A 445 5.81 -11.52 35.55
C GLY A 445 6.57 -10.37 36.22
N ARG A 446 7.80 -10.62 36.73
CA ARG A 446 8.64 -9.55 37.26
C ARG A 446 9.07 -8.56 36.18
N ARG A 447 9.47 -9.06 34.99
CA ARG A 447 9.84 -8.23 33.83
C ARG A 447 8.67 -7.31 33.43
N ARG A 448 7.46 -7.86 33.30
CA ARG A 448 6.23 -7.13 32.94
C ARG A 448 5.86 -6.09 34.01
N SER A 449 5.94 -6.45 35.29
CA SER A 449 5.68 -5.52 36.39
C SER A 449 6.67 -4.35 36.41
N MET A 450 7.95 -4.61 36.12
CA MET A 450 8.95 -3.55 36.00
C MET A 450 8.73 -2.67 34.75
N ALA A 451 8.29 -3.26 33.65
CA ALA A 451 7.92 -2.52 32.45
C ALA A 451 6.71 -1.60 32.72
N MET A 452 5.67 -2.12 33.35
CA MET A 452 4.51 -1.32 33.76
C MET A 452 4.91 -0.17 34.71
N LEU A 453 5.81 -0.42 35.68
CA LEU A 453 6.29 0.63 36.57
C LEU A 453 7.08 1.71 35.80
N ARG A 454 7.87 1.33 34.80
CA ARG A 454 8.57 2.30 33.92
C ARG A 454 7.56 3.13 33.14
N LEU A 455 6.54 2.49 32.57
CA LEU A 455 5.46 3.18 31.85
C LEU A 455 4.77 4.21 32.75
N LEU A 456 4.32 3.80 33.94
CA LEU A 456 3.66 4.69 34.91
C LEU A 456 4.55 5.88 35.31
N ARG A 457 5.85 5.65 35.56
CA ARG A 457 6.80 6.75 35.86
C ARG A 457 6.93 7.72 34.69
N ARG A 458 6.91 7.22 33.45
CA ARG A 458 6.98 8.05 32.25
C ARG A 458 5.70 8.87 32.06
N LEU A 459 4.54 8.27 32.35
CA LEU A 459 3.26 8.95 32.29
C LEU A 459 3.13 10.09 33.29
N LEU A 460 3.76 9.99 34.47
CA LEU A 460 3.80 11.09 35.48
C LEU A 460 4.59 12.32 34.98
N GLY A 461 5.46 12.15 33.98
CA GLY A 461 6.25 13.25 33.38
C GLY A 461 5.78 13.68 32.01
N ILE A 462 4.67 13.11 31.50
CA ILE A 462 4.24 13.21 30.10
C ILE A 462 3.98 14.66 29.65
N GLU A 463 3.43 15.50 30.50
CA GLU A 463 3.15 16.92 30.18
C GLU A 463 4.41 17.69 29.77
N LYS A 464 5.50 17.50 30.50
CA LYS A 464 6.79 18.15 30.18
C LYS A 464 7.39 17.58 28.88
N GLU A 465 7.28 16.27 28.68
CA GLU A 465 7.76 15.62 27.46
C GLU A 465 6.95 16.10 26.24
N LEU A 466 5.61 16.15 26.35
CA LEU A 466 4.72 16.68 25.33
C LEU A 466 5.02 18.15 25.00
N ALA A 467 5.15 18.99 26.02
CA ALA A 467 5.45 20.41 25.83
C ALA A 467 6.77 20.63 25.07
N ARG A 468 7.80 19.83 25.39
CA ARG A 468 9.09 19.86 24.69
C ARG A 468 8.96 19.44 23.23
N ILE A 469 8.24 18.33 22.95
CA ILE A 469 8.05 17.80 21.60
C ILE A 469 7.23 18.77 20.75
N VAL A 470 6.11 19.26 21.28
CA VAL A 470 5.23 20.22 20.60
C VAL A 470 5.97 21.54 20.33
N GLY A 471 6.75 22.04 21.32
CA GLY A 471 7.55 23.25 21.13
C GLY A 471 8.55 23.13 20.00
N GLY A 472 9.31 22.04 19.93
CA GLY A 472 10.26 21.78 18.85
C GLY A 472 9.59 21.62 17.48
N ARG A 473 8.40 20.97 17.44
CA ARG A 473 7.62 20.81 16.22
C ARG A 473 7.04 22.13 15.71
N ASN A 474 6.52 22.97 16.59
CA ASN A 474 6.00 24.28 16.22
C ASN A 474 7.08 25.19 15.60
N GLU A 475 8.32 25.08 16.06
CA GLU A 475 9.45 25.80 15.44
C GLU A 475 9.74 25.26 14.03
N ARG A 476 9.73 23.93 13.83
CA ARG A 476 9.89 23.34 12.48
C ARG A 476 8.75 23.73 11.54
N LEU A 477 7.50 23.67 12.01
CA LEU A 477 6.33 24.08 11.23
C LEU A 477 6.42 25.54 10.79
N ARG A 478 6.88 26.45 11.67
CA ARG A 478 7.11 27.85 11.28
C ARG A 478 8.18 27.99 10.20
N LYS A 479 9.27 27.21 10.28
CA LYS A 479 10.30 27.19 9.24
C LYS A 479 9.77 26.64 7.92
N LEU A 480 8.96 25.60 7.95
CA LEU A 480 8.32 25.03 6.75
C LEU A 480 7.29 25.98 6.13
N ALA A 481 6.47 26.63 6.95
CA ALA A 481 5.47 27.60 6.50
C ALA A 481 6.10 28.85 5.86
N ALA A 482 7.35 29.17 6.20
CA ALA A 482 8.11 30.27 5.58
C ALA A 482 8.75 29.90 4.24
N LEU A 483 8.73 28.64 3.82
CA LEU A 483 9.28 28.21 2.55
C LEU A 483 8.30 28.45 1.40
N ASP A 484 8.79 29.09 0.34
CA ASP A 484 8.05 29.13 -0.92
C ASP A 484 8.25 27.80 -1.67
N VAL A 485 7.30 26.88 -1.48
CA VAL A 485 7.33 25.54 -2.09
C VAL A 485 7.24 25.58 -3.62
N THR A 486 6.75 26.67 -4.21
CA THR A 486 6.64 26.81 -5.68
C THR A 486 7.99 26.96 -6.35
N THR A 487 9.02 27.38 -5.61
CA THR A 487 10.39 27.54 -6.09
C THR A 487 11.23 26.26 -5.95
N LEU A 488 10.73 25.25 -5.24
CA LEU A 488 11.45 24.02 -4.96
C LEU A 488 11.35 23.03 -6.13
N ARG A 489 12.44 22.34 -6.41
CA ARG A 489 12.43 21.22 -7.36
C ARG A 489 11.79 19.99 -6.70
N PRO A 490 11.20 19.05 -7.46
CA PRO A 490 10.60 17.83 -6.93
C PRO A 490 11.54 17.03 -6.00
N GLY A 491 12.85 17.01 -6.28
CA GLY A 491 13.83 16.35 -5.42
C GLY A 491 14.04 17.04 -4.06
N ASP A 492 13.95 18.37 -4.02
CA ASP A 492 14.06 19.15 -2.79
C ASP A 492 12.82 18.95 -1.90
N ILE A 493 11.63 18.87 -2.53
CA ILE A 493 10.38 18.54 -1.85
C ILE A 493 10.45 17.12 -1.25
N ALA A 494 10.91 16.13 -2.04
CA ALA A 494 11.09 14.76 -1.55
C ALA A 494 12.09 14.67 -0.38
N ALA A 495 13.19 15.47 -0.44
CA ALA A 495 14.14 15.57 0.66
C ALA A 495 13.52 16.18 1.92
N LEU A 496 12.66 17.20 1.77
CA LEU A 496 11.90 17.78 2.89
C LEU A 496 11.00 16.75 3.55
N PHE A 497 10.25 15.93 2.77
CA PHE A 497 9.47 14.83 3.32
C PHE A 497 10.32 13.84 4.12
N GLY A 498 11.53 13.52 3.67
CA GLY A 498 12.48 12.67 4.40
C GLY A 498 13.02 13.30 5.70
N THR A 499 12.90 14.63 5.88
CA THR A 499 13.26 15.30 7.14
C THR A 499 12.10 15.39 8.14
N LEU A 500 10.88 15.12 7.70
CA LEU A 500 9.72 14.95 8.57
C LEU A 500 9.89 13.63 9.30
N GLU A 501 10.67 13.63 10.38
CA GLU A 501 10.94 12.43 11.18
C GLU A 501 9.64 11.93 11.82
N PHE A 502 9.13 10.83 11.29
CA PHE A 502 8.18 9.96 11.97
C PHE A 502 9.04 8.94 12.76
N GLY A 503 9.07 9.00 14.08
CA GLY A 503 9.90 8.07 14.86
C GLY A 503 9.97 8.36 16.36
N HIS A 504 10.73 7.57 17.11
CA HIS A 504 10.72 7.47 18.58
C HIS A 504 10.80 8.76 19.39
N ASP A 505 11.28 9.86 18.83
CA ASP A 505 11.28 11.19 19.46
C ASP A 505 10.22 12.12 18.83
N SER A 506 9.27 11.54 18.11
CA SER A 506 8.24 12.28 17.37
C SER A 506 6.97 12.46 18.19
N LEU A 507 6.10 13.36 17.68
CA LEU A 507 4.74 13.55 18.21
C LEU A 507 3.96 12.23 18.26
N ASP A 508 4.23 11.31 17.34
CA ASP A 508 3.54 10.02 17.25
C ASP A 508 3.82 9.15 18.47
N THR A 509 5.07 9.11 18.96
CA THR A 509 5.41 8.42 20.22
C THR A 509 4.76 9.11 21.42
N ALA A 510 4.74 10.43 21.43
CA ALA A 510 4.09 11.20 22.49
C ALA A 510 2.57 11.03 22.47
N THR A 511 1.95 11.00 21.27
CA THR A 511 0.52 10.71 21.10
C THR A 511 0.20 9.29 21.52
N GLY A 512 1.02 8.31 21.14
CA GLY A 512 0.89 6.92 21.59
C GLY A 512 0.98 6.77 23.11
N LEU A 513 1.89 7.51 23.75
CA LEU A 513 1.99 7.57 25.21
C LEU A 513 0.78 8.26 25.84
N ALA A 514 0.29 9.36 25.27
CA ALA A 514 -0.88 10.08 25.76
C ALA A 514 -2.14 9.19 25.67
N ASN A 515 -2.35 8.51 24.55
CA ASN A 515 -3.43 7.53 24.39
C ASN A 515 -3.29 6.35 25.37
N SER A 516 -2.05 5.95 25.68
CA SER A 516 -1.78 4.91 26.67
C SER A 516 -2.05 5.36 28.12
N ALA A 517 -2.09 6.67 28.38
CA ALA A 517 -2.44 7.22 29.67
C ALA A 517 -3.97 7.24 29.91
N GLU A 518 -4.76 7.32 28.84
CA GLU A 518 -6.22 7.37 28.92
C GLU A 518 -6.79 6.13 29.62
N GLY A 519 -6.40 4.93 29.19
CA GLY A 519 -6.89 3.69 29.76
C GLY A 519 -6.70 3.53 31.28
N PRO A 520 -5.51 3.77 31.87
CA PRO A 520 -5.32 3.76 33.31
C PRO A 520 -6.19 4.75 34.08
N TRP A 521 -6.41 5.97 33.55
CA TRP A 521 -7.27 6.96 34.19
C TRP A 521 -8.75 6.60 34.11
N GLU A 522 -9.19 6.04 32.97
CA GLU A 522 -10.54 5.49 32.83
C GLU A 522 -10.79 4.35 33.82
N LEU A 523 -9.84 3.41 33.94
CA LEU A 523 -9.93 2.32 34.90
C LEU A 523 -9.95 2.83 36.35
N ALA A 524 -9.14 3.84 36.66
CA ALA A 524 -9.15 4.46 38.00
C ALA A 524 -10.51 5.10 38.29
N LEU A 525 -11.07 5.87 37.38
CA LEU A 525 -12.39 6.50 37.51
C LEU A 525 -13.51 5.45 37.57
N GLU A 526 -13.46 4.43 36.70
CA GLU A 526 -14.41 3.31 36.76
C GLU A 526 -14.36 2.58 38.11
N SER A 527 -13.15 2.35 38.66
CA SER A 527 -12.97 1.68 39.94
C SER A 527 -13.63 2.42 41.13
N VAL A 528 -13.70 3.75 41.05
CA VAL A 528 -14.37 4.60 42.04
C VAL A 528 -15.90 4.61 41.83
N LEU A 529 -16.36 4.66 40.56
CA LEU A 529 -17.77 4.78 40.24
C LEU A 529 -18.52 3.44 40.30
N LYS A 530 -17.87 2.36 39.91
CA LYS A 530 -18.51 1.04 39.75
C LYS A 530 -19.11 0.45 41.01
N PRO A 531 -18.51 0.60 42.21
CA PRO A 531 -19.14 0.11 43.45
C PRO A 531 -20.49 0.77 43.78
N VAL A 532 -20.70 2.00 43.29
CA VAL A 532 -21.92 2.78 43.56
C VAL A 532 -22.92 2.67 42.41
N PHE A 533 -22.44 2.76 41.15
CA PHE A 533 -23.29 2.88 39.96
C PHE A 533 -23.36 1.60 39.12
N GLY A 534 -22.60 0.55 39.44
CA GLY A 534 -22.61 -0.72 38.69
C GLY A 534 -22.33 -0.54 37.21
N GLU A 535 -23.19 -1.08 36.36
CA GLU A 535 -23.08 -1.00 34.88
C GLU A 535 -23.29 0.42 34.33
N GLN A 536 -23.88 1.34 35.13
CA GLN A 536 -24.05 2.75 34.74
C GLN A 536 -22.76 3.57 34.92
N SER A 537 -21.72 3.01 35.52
CA SER A 537 -20.44 3.72 35.76
C SER A 537 -19.82 4.26 34.47
N ARG A 538 -19.79 3.49 33.37
CA ARG A 538 -19.21 3.92 32.08
C ARG A 538 -20.01 5.01 31.38
N PRO A 539 -21.35 4.89 31.20
CA PRO A 539 -22.16 5.98 30.70
C PRO A 539 -22.05 7.26 31.55
N LEU A 540 -21.99 7.12 32.88
CA LEU A 540 -21.82 8.24 33.79
C LEU A 540 -20.44 8.90 33.60
N MET A 541 -19.38 8.13 33.48
CA MET A 541 -18.02 8.61 33.21
C MET A 541 -17.96 9.46 31.95
N GLY A 542 -18.54 8.99 30.83
CA GLY A 542 -18.62 9.76 29.59
C GLY A 542 -19.34 11.11 29.77
N ARG A 543 -20.40 11.15 30.59
CA ARG A 543 -21.12 12.39 30.91
C ARG A 543 -20.33 13.33 31.84
N LEU A 544 -19.58 12.79 32.78
CA LEU A 544 -18.71 13.57 33.68
C LEU A 544 -17.54 14.23 32.94
N LEU A 545 -17.04 13.58 31.89
CA LEU A 545 -15.96 14.07 31.03
C LEU A 545 -16.45 15.03 29.93
N ALA A 546 -17.76 15.13 29.71
CA ALA A 546 -18.32 16.00 28.68
C ALA A 546 -17.96 17.47 28.91
N GLY A 547 -17.32 18.10 27.93
CA GLY A 547 -16.93 19.52 27.98
C GLY A 547 -15.88 19.85 29.04
N THR A 548 -15.11 18.87 29.53
CA THR A 548 -13.96 19.13 30.41
C THR A 548 -12.73 19.47 29.53
N GLY A 549 -12.08 20.61 29.84
CA GLY A 549 -10.90 21.11 29.15
C GLY A 549 -11.19 21.71 27.76
N SER A 550 -10.17 22.26 27.13
CA SER A 550 -10.20 22.69 25.73
C SER A 550 -9.86 21.49 24.84
N VAL A 551 -10.86 20.71 24.46
CA VAL A 551 -10.67 19.60 23.51
C VAL A 551 -10.62 20.20 22.11
N THR A 552 -9.43 20.31 21.53
CA THR A 552 -9.17 20.92 20.21
C THR A 552 -10.08 20.34 19.11
N SER A 553 -10.44 19.06 19.20
CA SER A 553 -11.36 18.41 18.27
C SER A 553 -12.81 18.87 18.41
N ALA A 554 -13.21 19.50 19.50
CA ALA A 554 -14.55 20.06 19.72
C ALA A 554 -14.60 21.58 19.43
N GLU A 555 -13.48 22.29 19.58
CA GLU A 555 -13.42 23.76 19.46
C GLU A 555 -13.84 24.25 18.07
N HIS A 556 -13.41 23.57 17.00
CA HIS A 556 -13.86 23.96 15.64
C HIS A 556 -15.39 23.81 15.46
N GLY A 557 -16.02 22.83 16.12
CA GLY A 557 -17.47 22.68 16.13
C GLY A 557 -18.18 23.85 16.80
N TYR A 558 -17.63 24.35 17.91
CA TYR A 558 -18.11 25.55 18.59
C TYR A 558 -17.95 26.80 17.72
N ALA A 559 -16.79 26.94 17.06
CA ALA A 559 -16.53 28.06 16.15
C ALA A 559 -17.47 28.06 14.93
N ILE A 560 -17.83 26.89 14.38
CA ILE A 560 -18.84 26.78 13.30
C ILE A 560 -20.22 27.26 13.80
N PHE A 561 -20.58 26.96 15.05
CA PHE A 561 -21.82 27.46 15.64
C PHE A 561 -21.81 29.00 15.76
N GLU A 562 -20.69 29.59 16.14
CA GLU A 562 -20.49 31.03 16.19
C GLU A 562 -20.52 31.69 14.79
N LEU A 563 -19.92 31.03 13.78
CA LEU A 563 -20.04 31.45 12.38
C LEU A 563 -21.50 31.51 11.91
N ALA A 564 -22.30 30.49 12.26
CA ALA A 564 -23.74 30.51 11.92
C ALA A 564 -24.49 31.63 12.62
N ALA A 565 -24.12 31.94 13.88
CA ALA A 565 -24.69 33.10 14.59
C ALA A 565 -24.31 34.44 13.93
N ALA A 566 -23.06 34.58 13.48
CA ALA A 566 -22.61 35.76 12.73
C ALA A 566 -23.35 35.91 11.41
N ALA A 567 -23.52 34.80 10.67
CA ALA A 567 -24.24 34.80 9.39
C ALA A 567 -25.70 35.21 9.57
N ARG A 568 -26.40 34.79 10.64
CA ARG A 568 -27.77 35.22 10.94
C ARG A 568 -27.91 36.74 11.09
N ALA A 569 -26.91 37.41 11.61
CA ALA A 569 -26.89 38.86 11.82
C ALA A 569 -26.37 39.64 10.61
N ASP A 570 -25.88 38.96 9.57
CA ASP A 570 -25.27 39.55 8.37
C ASP A 570 -26.08 39.27 7.12
N ARG A 571 -26.81 40.27 6.65
CA ARG A 571 -27.70 40.15 5.48
C ARG A 571 -26.95 39.84 4.18
N ALA A 572 -25.75 40.40 4.01
CA ALA A 572 -24.91 40.12 2.86
C ALA A 572 -24.45 38.66 2.84
N ALA A 573 -24.03 38.14 3.98
CA ALA A 573 -23.66 36.75 4.15
C ALA A 573 -24.83 35.78 3.90
N LEU A 574 -26.04 36.08 4.43
CA LEU A 574 -27.21 35.25 4.16
C LEU A 574 -27.52 35.19 2.67
N ASN A 575 -27.58 36.36 1.99
CA ASN A 575 -27.84 36.40 0.56
C ASN A 575 -26.79 35.58 -0.21
N TRP A 576 -25.53 35.70 0.11
CA TRP A 576 -24.44 34.98 -0.54
C TRP A 576 -24.50 33.47 -0.26
N LEU A 577 -24.74 33.06 0.97
CA LEU A 577 -24.84 31.63 1.33
C LEU A 577 -25.96 30.89 0.55
N TYR A 578 -27.01 31.58 0.19
CA TYR A 578 -28.15 31.01 -0.57
C TYR A 578 -28.16 31.39 -2.07
N SER A 579 -27.18 32.14 -2.57
CA SER A 579 -27.09 32.54 -3.98
C SER A 579 -26.66 31.46 -4.95
N GLY A 580 -26.14 30.34 -4.46
CA GLY A 580 -25.49 29.30 -5.27
C GLY A 580 -24.04 29.63 -5.66
N ALA A 581 -23.44 30.67 -5.09
CA ALA A 581 -22.03 31.01 -5.26
C ALA A 581 -21.12 29.87 -4.80
N ARG A 582 -19.95 29.72 -5.46
CA ARG A 582 -18.96 28.71 -5.10
C ARG A 582 -18.36 29.02 -3.73
N ALA A 583 -18.08 28.00 -2.97
CA ALA A 583 -17.54 28.13 -1.62
C ALA A 583 -16.24 28.96 -1.56
N THR A 584 -15.40 28.88 -2.58
CA THR A 584 -14.14 29.64 -2.70
C THR A 584 -14.34 31.14 -2.97
N GLU A 585 -15.56 31.57 -3.38
CA GLU A 585 -15.90 32.96 -3.66
C GLU A 585 -16.27 33.75 -2.37
N TRP A 586 -16.14 33.17 -1.18
CA TRP A 586 -16.39 33.85 0.10
C TRP A 586 -15.61 35.16 0.28
N VAL A 587 -14.46 35.26 -0.41
CA VAL A 587 -13.62 36.45 -0.42
C VAL A 587 -14.29 37.65 -1.10
N GLU A 588 -15.34 37.42 -1.88
CA GLU A 588 -16.12 38.47 -2.56
C GLU A 588 -17.17 39.15 -1.63
N LEU A 589 -17.42 38.59 -0.45
CA LEU A 589 -18.24 39.21 0.56
C LEU A 589 -17.66 40.58 0.94
N PRO A 590 -18.52 41.56 1.31
CA PRO A 590 -18.07 42.89 1.73
C PRO A 590 -17.02 42.82 2.85
N ALA A 591 -16.02 43.70 2.80
CA ALA A 591 -14.92 43.70 3.79
C ALA A 591 -15.41 44.03 5.21
N ASP A 592 -16.53 44.75 5.35
CA ASP A 592 -17.19 45.06 6.62
C ASP A 592 -18.10 43.95 7.13
N SER A 593 -18.31 42.88 6.34
CA SER A 593 -19.10 41.71 6.75
C SER A 593 -18.49 41.07 8.00
N LYS A 594 -19.30 40.93 9.04
CA LYS A 594 -18.90 40.26 10.27
C LYS A 594 -18.62 38.77 10.03
N PHE A 595 -19.47 38.14 9.23
CA PHE A 595 -19.33 36.74 8.88
C PHE A 595 -18.01 36.48 8.10
N ARG A 596 -17.70 37.34 7.10
CA ARG A 596 -16.45 37.24 6.36
C ARG A 596 -15.22 37.24 7.28
N ARG A 597 -15.14 38.23 8.19
CA ARG A 597 -13.99 38.33 9.12
C ARG A 597 -13.89 37.11 10.03
N GLN A 598 -15.00 36.63 10.58
CA GLN A 598 -14.98 35.42 11.42
C GLN A 598 -14.66 34.15 10.64
N LEU A 599 -15.09 34.05 9.38
CA LEU A 599 -14.70 32.94 8.51
C LEU A 599 -13.20 32.98 8.18
N GLU A 600 -12.65 34.17 7.94
CA GLU A 600 -11.21 34.37 7.73
C GLU A 600 -10.40 33.96 8.95
N GLU A 601 -10.80 34.38 10.16
CA GLU A 601 -10.20 33.95 11.43
C GLU A 601 -10.30 32.44 11.63
N PHE A 602 -11.46 31.86 11.37
CA PHE A 602 -11.69 30.42 11.44
C PHE A 602 -10.76 29.65 10.47
N LEU A 603 -10.65 30.09 9.22
CA LEU A 603 -9.78 29.44 8.23
C LEU A 603 -8.29 29.65 8.55
N ALA A 604 -7.90 30.77 9.15
CA ALA A 604 -6.53 30.99 9.62
C ALA A 604 -6.17 30.01 10.75
N GLU A 605 -7.10 29.67 11.64
CA GLU A 605 -6.87 28.77 12.76
C GLU A 605 -7.07 27.28 12.37
N TYR A 606 -8.18 26.94 11.72
CA TYR A 606 -8.59 25.57 11.42
C TYR A 606 -8.48 25.20 9.94
N GLY A 607 -8.08 26.10 9.07
CA GLY A 607 -8.03 25.87 7.63
C GLY A 607 -7.09 24.75 7.17
N HIS A 608 -6.14 24.35 8.00
CA HIS A 608 -5.25 23.22 7.77
C HIS A 608 -5.95 21.86 7.90
N ARG A 609 -7.15 21.81 8.49
CA ARG A 609 -7.94 20.60 8.68
C ARG A 609 -8.70 20.23 7.40
N ALA A 610 -9.18 18.99 7.34
CA ALA A 610 -10.03 18.46 6.27
C ALA A 610 -11.05 17.46 6.80
N VAL A 611 -12.06 17.15 6.01
CA VAL A 611 -12.85 15.93 6.20
C VAL A 611 -11.96 14.76 5.80
N TYR A 612 -11.77 13.80 6.70
CA TYR A 612 -10.80 12.69 6.53
C TYR A 612 -9.37 13.20 6.31
N GLU A 613 -8.92 14.06 7.20
CA GLU A 613 -7.63 14.79 7.12
C GLU A 613 -6.38 13.90 7.06
N ALA A 614 -6.50 12.62 7.37
CA ALA A 614 -5.44 11.64 7.23
C ALA A 614 -5.05 11.36 5.76
N ASP A 615 -5.93 11.65 4.79
CA ASP A 615 -5.60 11.52 3.38
C ASP A 615 -5.27 12.89 2.76
N HIS A 616 -4.07 13.00 2.18
CA HIS A 616 -3.58 14.23 1.54
C HIS A 616 -4.34 14.60 0.27
N LEU A 617 -5.11 13.67 -0.33
CA LEU A 617 -5.98 13.97 -1.47
C LEU A 617 -7.20 14.80 -1.08
N ASN A 618 -7.59 14.81 0.19
CA ASN A 618 -8.73 15.59 0.64
C ASN A 618 -8.35 17.07 0.77
N PRO A 619 -9.12 17.99 0.15
CA PRO A 619 -8.82 19.40 0.23
C PRO A 619 -8.91 19.89 1.68
N ARG A 620 -8.00 20.77 2.06
CA ARG A 620 -8.04 21.45 3.36
C ARG A 620 -9.14 22.50 3.35
N TRP A 621 -9.69 22.80 4.52
CA TRP A 621 -10.77 23.81 4.61
C TRP A 621 -10.36 25.20 4.11
N ALA A 622 -9.07 25.55 4.17
CA ALA A 622 -8.54 26.76 3.56
C ALA A 622 -8.52 26.70 2.02
N GLU A 623 -8.40 25.50 1.44
CA GLU A 623 -8.42 25.29 -0.01
C GLU A 623 -9.85 25.20 -0.55
N ASP A 624 -10.74 24.52 0.20
CA ASP A 624 -12.17 24.37 -0.12
C ASP A 624 -13.02 24.38 1.17
N PRO A 625 -13.62 25.52 1.53
CA PRO A 625 -14.45 25.65 2.71
C PRO A 625 -15.89 25.12 2.55
N THR A 626 -16.20 24.39 1.46
CA THR A 626 -17.56 23.89 1.17
C THR A 626 -18.19 23.19 2.37
N TYR A 627 -17.46 22.26 2.99
CA TYR A 627 -17.96 21.54 4.16
C TYR A 627 -18.35 22.47 5.32
N ILE A 628 -17.54 23.47 5.63
CA ILE A 628 -17.79 24.42 6.72
C ILE A 628 -19.03 25.26 6.40
N LEU A 629 -19.15 25.73 5.17
CA LEU A 629 -20.29 26.54 4.72
C LEU A 629 -21.60 25.72 4.69
N GLU A 630 -21.52 24.42 4.37
CA GLU A 630 -22.68 23.52 4.48
C GLU A 630 -23.11 23.32 5.94
N GLN A 631 -22.18 23.18 6.88
CA GLN A 631 -22.51 23.12 8.31
C GLN A 631 -23.15 24.45 8.80
N VAL A 632 -22.64 25.58 8.34
CA VAL A 632 -23.27 26.89 8.62
C VAL A 632 -24.68 26.94 8.08
N ARG A 633 -24.91 26.53 6.81
CA ARG A 633 -26.28 26.48 6.20
C ARG A 633 -27.20 25.55 6.98
N PHE A 634 -26.71 24.38 7.40
CA PHE A 634 -27.46 23.44 8.22
C PHE A 634 -27.91 24.08 9.55
N LEU A 635 -27.03 24.79 10.24
CA LEU A 635 -27.33 25.49 11.49
C LEU A 635 -28.25 26.66 11.27
N LEU A 636 -28.17 27.36 10.13
CA LEU A 636 -29.12 28.43 9.76
C LEU A 636 -30.53 27.90 9.54
N ALA A 637 -30.65 26.71 8.91
CA ALA A 637 -31.94 26.04 8.71
C ALA A 637 -32.52 25.50 10.03
N ASN A 638 -31.68 25.32 11.08
CA ASN A 638 -32.09 24.82 12.40
C ASN A 638 -31.81 25.85 13.51
N PRO A 639 -32.57 26.95 13.57
CA PRO A 639 -32.29 28.06 14.47
C PRO A 639 -32.44 27.73 15.96
N HIS A 640 -33.10 26.62 16.29
CA HIS A 640 -33.28 26.11 17.64
C HIS A 640 -32.26 25.05 18.05
N ALA A 641 -31.24 24.78 17.20
CA ALA A 641 -30.17 23.87 17.57
C ALA A 641 -29.50 24.37 18.86
N PRO A 642 -29.35 23.50 19.90
CA PRO A 642 -28.76 23.93 21.16
C PRO A 642 -27.29 24.26 20.97
N ASN A 643 -26.81 25.27 21.70
CA ASN A 643 -25.37 25.57 21.73
C ASN A 643 -24.63 24.32 22.25
N PRO A 644 -23.72 23.74 21.46
CA PRO A 644 -23.08 22.48 21.85
C PRO A 644 -22.17 22.62 23.08
N ARG A 645 -21.58 23.80 23.34
CA ARG A 645 -20.78 24.09 24.54
C ARG A 645 -21.66 24.10 25.79
N GLU A 646 -22.78 24.79 25.74
CA GLU A 646 -23.77 24.81 26.85
C GLU A 646 -24.41 23.42 27.03
N GLY A 647 -24.63 22.69 25.95
CA GLY A 647 -25.14 21.33 26.00
C GLY A 647 -24.21 20.38 26.75
N ALA A 648 -22.92 20.39 26.42
CA ALA A 648 -21.90 19.60 27.10
C ALA A 648 -21.78 19.96 28.59
N GLN A 649 -21.80 21.25 28.92
CA GLN A 649 -21.75 21.73 30.32
C GLN A 649 -22.95 21.23 31.12
N ARG A 650 -24.17 21.35 30.59
CA ARG A 650 -25.40 20.85 31.24
C ARG A 650 -25.37 19.35 31.52
N VAL A 651 -24.86 18.57 30.53
CA VAL A 651 -24.71 17.11 30.67
C VAL A 651 -23.75 16.77 31.82
N ARG A 652 -22.64 17.49 31.92
CA ARG A 652 -21.66 17.31 32.97
C ARG A 652 -22.22 17.70 34.34
N GLU A 653 -22.83 18.89 34.48
CA GLU A 653 -23.42 19.36 35.71
C GLU A 653 -24.50 18.41 36.24
N ALA A 654 -25.31 17.85 35.38
CA ALA A 654 -26.30 16.82 35.73
C ALA A 654 -25.62 15.55 36.27
N ALA A 655 -24.55 15.09 35.61
CA ALA A 655 -23.79 13.90 36.03
C ALA A 655 -23.06 14.12 37.37
N GLU A 656 -22.48 15.33 37.59
CA GLU A 656 -21.88 15.71 38.89
C GLU A 656 -22.93 15.73 40.00
N GLY A 657 -24.16 16.20 39.68
CA GLY A 657 -25.29 16.15 40.62
C GLY A 657 -25.67 14.73 41.02
N GLU A 658 -25.71 13.79 40.05
CA GLU A 658 -25.96 12.37 40.31
C GLU A 658 -24.90 11.78 41.27
N VAL A 659 -23.61 12.08 41.02
CA VAL A 659 -22.51 11.58 41.87
C VAL A 659 -22.61 12.17 43.28
N ARG A 660 -22.86 13.47 43.43
CA ARG A 660 -23.01 14.13 44.74
C ARG A 660 -24.21 13.58 45.53
N THR A 661 -25.28 13.18 44.86
CA THR A 661 -26.46 12.63 45.53
C THR A 661 -26.25 11.18 45.97
N ALA A 662 -25.38 10.44 45.31
CA ALA A 662 -25.05 9.05 45.62
C ALA A 662 -23.90 8.89 46.62
N ALA A 663 -23.07 9.96 46.83
CA ALA A 663 -21.99 10.03 47.83
C ALA A 663 -22.54 10.46 49.18
#